data_63d440c16ae28bc3d91b8978bc46eebf
#
_entry.id   63d440c16ae28bc3d91b8978bc46eebf
#
_cell.length_a   1.000
_cell.length_b   1.000
_cell.length_c   1.000
_cell.angle_alpha   90.00
_cell.angle_beta   90.00
_cell.angle_gamma   90.00
#
_symmetry.space_group_name_H-M   'P 1'
#
loop_
_entity.id
_entity.type
_entity.pdbx_description
1 polymer ?
#
loop_
_entity_poly.entity_id
_entity_poly.type
_entity_poly.pdbx_seq_one_letter_code
_entity_poly.pdbx_strand_id
1 'polypeptide(L)'
;LENILSMITVQTNLYFNKKNNTISVGKQKSQETIKSTRTKTVNGTVTDQNGEPIIGANVLVKGTTNGIITDINGNYSLANVTEDATIQFSYIGYQTTEVKANSKELARIILKEDSELLDEVIVVGYGVQKRSDVTGAISSVTSEKLNSTPSSSLGEMLRGQAAGVQVTMSNAAPGGSSNILIRGRRSLSGGNDPLYIVDGVPMTSIDDINSNDIASLEVLKDASSQSIYGARAANGVILITTKRGQTGKMKISYNTYAASQSIHKNFEFYNGEEWAALRKEAYYNANLSYDETDCFRGLMLDVFKSGEYVDWEKLMISSAWQQKHDILIQSGGDKTKYALGLGYFDQNGMVPNSGFQRLSGRLNIDHKLLKNLTIGTNFLYTKSWKKTADGSFNSFITMPPLAKVYNDDGSLREDVTEAGESHYNPLWNIDYSNNKSQTDRLLINFFVDWKITKDLSYRANGSLNTRTVHSNTYQGTKHTTGRNNNGKATAGTSFSNDYLFENIVNYVKDFNKNHHFDATFMQSVNVIEWKNLGINGTGFANDDLTYNAIGSANEYGTPTWELSDRKLLSFLGRVRYNLFEKYLFTFALRVDGSSVFGKNNKYGYFPSGAFAWRINEESFLKEAKLLSNLKLRLSYGAVGNQGVTPYKSLGLTDRYLTEFGDKTIIGYLPGTELTNPNLKWETSTSGNIGLDFGFFNGRINGTIEYYNTKTTDLLVTKSIPSSLGYSTQTVNLAEMKNNGIEITLNTTPVKIKDFRWNVNFTFTKNKNEIKKIDGQVDENGKPLDDVNNKWFVGYPMNVYYDYVFDGIWQKDDDIANSHMPTATPGSIKLRDVNNDNQITADDRVVMQRDPKWIGTVGTSFNYKGFDLSADLYISHGGTIYNPYLTTFENGGDLTAKRNGIRRNYWTQNNPSNEAPAPNMTQAPAYISSLGYQDASYVRLRNVTFGYNFPRALISKAYMQSLRLYMTLSNFWTKTDVQAYGPEQTPGDYPEPRTVLFGLNVTF
;
A
#
# COMPACT_ATOMS: atom_id res chain seq x y z
N LEU A 1 -16.92 -57.68 58.54
CA LEU A 1 -17.16 -57.50 57.13
C LEU A 1 -15.86 -57.29 56.37
N GLU A 2 -14.96 -56.41 56.83
CA GLU A 2 -13.66 -56.10 56.18
C GLU A 2 -12.71 -57.29 56.10
N ASN A 3 -12.65 -58.11 57.18
CA ASN A 3 -11.89 -59.37 57.19
C ASN A 3 -12.46 -60.41 56.23
N ILE A 4 -13.78 -60.49 56.02
CA ILE A 4 -14.39 -61.38 55.06
C ILE A 4 -14.14 -60.91 53.64
N LEU A 5 -14.20 -59.61 53.37
CA LEU A 5 -13.93 -59.01 52.04
C LEU A 5 -12.42 -59.17 51.70
N SER A 6 -11.50 -59.08 52.63
CA SER A 6 -10.09 -59.30 52.38
C SER A 6 -9.76 -60.77 52.07
N MET A 7 -10.43 -61.75 52.76
CA MET A 7 -10.32 -63.18 52.43
C MET A 7 -10.84 -63.48 50.99
N ILE A 8 -11.94 -62.91 50.62
CA ILE A 8 -12.49 -63.03 49.25
C ILE A 8 -11.57 -62.39 48.19
N THR A 9 -10.92 -61.29 48.47
CA THR A 9 -9.93 -60.63 47.61
C THR A 9 -8.76 -61.60 47.32
N VAL A 10 -8.27 -62.33 48.31
CA VAL A 10 -7.16 -63.26 48.16
C VAL A 10 -7.55 -64.52 47.38
N GLN A 11 -8.82 -64.93 47.39
CA GLN A 11 -9.28 -66.13 46.69
C GLN A 11 -9.88 -65.89 45.33
N THR A 12 -10.29 -64.68 44.97
CA THR A 12 -11.09 -64.43 43.76
C THR A 12 -10.51 -63.44 42.76
N ASN A 13 -9.37 -62.84 43.03
CA ASN A 13 -8.77 -61.81 42.17
C ASN A 13 -9.65 -60.57 42.01
N LEU A 14 -10.54 -60.33 42.98
CA LEU A 14 -11.43 -59.14 43.05
C LEU A 14 -10.96 -58.28 44.23
N TYR A 15 -10.98 -56.97 44.06
CA TYR A 15 -10.78 -56.01 45.14
C TYR A 15 -12.12 -55.33 45.53
N PHE A 16 -12.29 -55.05 46.78
CA PHE A 16 -13.51 -54.45 47.36
C PHE A 16 -13.16 -53.11 47.99
N ASN A 17 -13.88 -52.08 47.60
CA ASN A 17 -13.72 -50.74 48.18
C ASN A 17 -15.05 -50.33 48.83
N LYS A 18 -15.03 -50.03 50.13
CA LYS A 18 -16.20 -49.60 50.88
C LYS A 18 -16.15 -48.12 51.07
N LYS A 19 -17.19 -47.43 50.58
CA LYS A 19 -17.37 -46.00 50.81
C LYS A 19 -18.79 -45.82 51.37
N ASN A 20 -18.90 -45.43 52.64
CA ASN A 20 -20.13 -45.39 53.41
C ASN A 20 -20.88 -46.75 53.46
N ASN A 21 -22.16 -46.82 53.00
CA ASN A 21 -22.98 -48.01 52.95
C ASN A 21 -22.90 -48.77 51.60
N THR A 22 -22.01 -48.45 50.73
CA THR A 22 -21.87 -49.08 49.41
C THR A 22 -20.50 -49.77 49.27
N ILE A 23 -20.52 -51.05 48.85
CA ILE A 23 -19.31 -51.83 48.52
C ILE A 23 -19.22 -51.92 46.98
N SER A 24 -18.19 -51.30 46.40
CA SER A 24 -17.85 -51.49 44.96
C SER A 24 -16.87 -52.63 44.76
N VAL A 25 -17.15 -53.46 43.77
CA VAL A 25 -16.30 -54.64 43.43
C VAL A 25 -15.61 -54.35 42.07
N GLY A 26 -14.32 -54.48 42.04
CA GLY A 26 -13.53 -54.37 40.81
C GLY A 26 -12.69 -55.64 40.59
N LYS A 27 -12.46 -56.01 39.35
CA LYS A 27 -11.52 -57.09 38.97
C LYS A 27 -10.09 -56.54 39.08
N GLN A 28 -9.24 -57.21 39.83
CA GLN A 28 -7.80 -56.86 39.84
C GLN A 28 -7.24 -57.15 38.44
N LYS A 29 -6.86 -56.10 37.72
CA LYS A 29 -6.05 -56.30 36.51
C LYS A 29 -4.76 -56.96 36.94
N SER A 30 -4.43 -58.07 36.29
CA SER A 30 -3.09 -58.69 36.43
C SER A 30 -2.03 -57.58 36.33
N GLN A 31 -1.22 -57.43 37.34
CA GLN A 31 -0.03 -56.59 37.26
C GLN A 31 0.83 -57.16 36.13
N GLU A 32 0.81 -56.54 35.00
CA GLU A 32 1.99 -56.53 34.13
C GLU A 32 3.15 -56.11 35.03
N THR A 33 4.14 -56.91 35.12
CA THR A 33 5.38 -56.68 35.85
C THR A 33 5.88 -55.32 35.43
N ILE A 34 5.66 -54.26 36.23
CA ILE A 34 6.30 -52.99 36.06
C ILE A 34 7.78 -53.29 36.22
N LYS A 35 8.51 -53.48 35.10
CA LYS A 35 9.95 -53.28 35.08
C LYS A 35 10.15 -51.89 35.70
N SER A 36 10.76 -51.80 36.84
CA SER A 36 11.21 -50.57 37.45
C SER A 36 12.11 -49.87 36.41
N THR A 37 11.51 -49.03 35.58
CA THR A 37 12.25 -48.21 34.62
C THR A 37 13.01 -47.20 35.47
N ARG A 38 14.30 -47.43 35.64
CA ARG A 38 15.22 -46.46 36.23
C ARG A 38 15.09 -45.16 35.42
N THR A 39 14.49 -44.13 36.01
CA THR A 39 14.51 -42.79 35.45
C THR A 39 15.77 -42.10 35.90
N LYS A 40 16.36 -41.32 35.00
CA LYS A 40 17.54 -40.49 35.29
C LYS A 40 17.31 -39.07 34.89
N THR A 41 18.10 -38.19 35.42
CA THR A 41 18.20 -36.80 34.98
C THR A 41 19.23 -36.72 33.86
N VAL A 42 18.85 -36.16 32.72
CA VAL A 42 19.72 -35.94 31.57
C VAL A 42 20.09 -34.47 31.51
N ASN A 43 21.39 -34.18 31.52
CA ASN A 43 21.94 -32.83 31.47
C ASN A 43 22.85 -32.68 30.26
N GLY A 44 22.90 -31.49 29.71
CA GLY A 44 23.80 -31.16 28.60
C GLY A 44 23.63 -29.74 28.14
N THR A 45 24.29 -29.40 27.05
CA THR A 45 24.28 -28.07 26.42
C THR A 45 23.82 -28.21 24.97
N VAL A 46 22.95 -27.33 24.52
CA VAL A 46 22.53 -27.21 23.11
C VAL A 46 23.25 -26.03 22.50
N THR A 47 23.99 -26.27 21.42
CA THR A 47 24.76 -25.24 20.69
C THR A 47 24.39 -25.30 19.20
N ASP A 48 24.69 -24.23 18.49
CA ASP A 48 24.69 -24.22 17.02
C ASP A 48 25.98 -24.88 16.47
N GLN A 49 26.13 -24.91 15.13
CA GLN A 49 27.31 -25.43 14.43
C GLN A 49 28.59 -24.62 14.72
N ASN A 50 28.46 -23.38 15.17
CA ASN A 50 29.57 -22.47 15.51
C ASN A 50 29.99 -22.61 17.00
N GLY A 51 29.22 -23.39 17.78
CA GLY A 51 29.43 -23.59 19.21
C GLY A 51 28.78 -22.52 20.07
N GLU A 52 27.92 -21.64 19.51
CA GLU A 52 27.15 -20.68 20.28
C GLU A 52 25.97 -21.35 20.99
N PRO A 53 25.69 -21.04 22.26
CA PRO A 53 24.59 -21.66 22.99
C PRO A 53 23.23 -21.25 22.44
N ILE A 54 22.36 -22.22 22.15
CA ILE A 54 20.98 -21.98 21.72
C ILE A 54 20.08 -21.86 22.95
N ILE A 55 19.60 -20.66 23.19
CA ILE A 55 18.80 -20.29 24.35
C ILE A 55 17.33 -20.52 24.03
N GLY A 56 16.59 -21.20 24.92
CA GLY A 56 15.16 -21.46 24.72
C GLY A 56 14.87 -22.59 23.73
N ALA A 57 15.89 -23.42 23.39
CA ALA A 57 15.66 -24.64 22.64
C ALA A 57 14.77 -25.58 23.46
N ASN A 58 13.76 -26.16 22.83
CA ASN A 58 12.85 -27.11 23.45
C ASN A 58 13.51 -28.48 23.51
N VAL A 59 13.58 -29.05 24.70
CA VAL A 59 14.12 -30.38 25.00
C VAL A 59 12.99 -31.21 25.55
N LEU A 60 12.47 -32.17 24.77
CA LEU A 60 11.25 -32.93 25.08
C LEU A 60 11.50 -34.43 24.97
N VAL A 61 10.99 -35.22 25.92
CA VAL A 61 10.92 -36.66 25.77
C VAL A 61 9.82 -36.99 24.75
N LYS A 62 10.21 -37.56 23.61
CA LYS A 62 9.32 -37.84 22.47
C LYS A 62 8.11 -38.66 22.89
N GLY A 63 6.92 -38.18 22.53
CA GLY A 63 5.64 -38.84 22.86
C GLY A 63 5.10 -38.55 24.24
N THR A 64 5.73 -37.68 25.03
CA THR A 64 5.30 -37.29 26.38
C THR A 64 5.16 -35.75 26.51
N THR A 65 4.70 -35.31 27.67
CA THR A 65 4.69 -33.88 28.05
C THR A 65 5.90 -33.48 28.92
N ASN A 66 6.85 -34.44 29.15
CA ASN A 66 8.04 -34.17 29.95
C ASN A 66 9.08 -33.42 29.11
N GLY A 67 9.20 -32.11 29.29
CA GLY A 67 10.12 -31.28 28.56
C GLY A 67 10.58 -30.03 29.32
N ILE A 68 11.67 -29.44 28.88
CA ILE A 68 12.27 -28.21 29.41
C ILE A 68 12.81 -27.38 28.25
N ILE A 69 13.06 -26.10 28.50
CA ILE A 69 13.78 -25.23 27.58
C ILE A 69 15.19 -24.96 28.09
N THR A 70 16.16 -24.78 27.18
CA THR A 70 17.55 -24.46 27.53
C THR A 70 17.66 -23.07 28.16
N ASP A 71 18.59 -22.94 29.10
CA ASP A 71 18.91 -21.68 29.80
C ASP A 71 19.72 -20.70 28.91
N ILE A 72 20.18 -19.60 29.51
CA ILE A 72 20.96 -18.54 28.83
C ILE A 72 22.33 -19.03 28.32
N ASN A 73 22.84 -20.13 28.80
CA ASN A 73 24.11 -20.74 28.40
C ASN A 73 23.86 -21.97 27.50
N GLY A 74 22.60 -22.18 27.07
CA GLY A 74 22.20 -23.34 26.29
C GLY A 74 22.10 -24.64 27.09
N ASN A 75 22.22 -24.59 28.43
CA ASN A 75 22.19 -25.79 29.27
C ASN A 75 20.74 -26.25 29.48
N TYR A 76 20.58 -27.55 29.61
CA TYR A 76 19.31 -28.17 30.01
C TYR A 76 19.52 -29.24 31.07
N SER A 77 18.49 -29.45 31.90
CA SER A 77 18.44 -30.49 32.89
C SER A 77 17.03 -31.10 32.89
N LEU A 78 16.86 -32.23 32.21
CA LEU A 78 15.57 -32.90 32.06
C LEU A 78 15.51 -34.10 33.01
N ALA A 79 14.66 -34.00 34.04
CA ALA A 79 14.44 -35.06 35.03
C ALA A 79 13.44 -36.10 34.53
N ASN A 80 13.39 -37.26 35.20
CA ASN A 80 12.43 -38.35 34.96
C ASN A 80 12.44 -38.94 33.55
N VAL A 81 13.64 -39.07 32.97
CA VAL A 81 13.82 -39.67 31.63
C VAL A 81 14.11 -41.15 31.77
N THR A 82 13.35 -42.03 31.10
CA THR A 82 13.61 -43.49 31.07
C THR A 82 14.81 -43.79 30.16
N GLU A 83 15.55 -44.85 30.45
CA GLU A 83 16.82 -45.17 29.75
C GLU A 83 16.66 -45.41 28.25
N ASP A 84 15.51 -45.86 27.79
CA ASP A 84 15.16 -46.16 26.39
C ASP A 84 14.48 -44.99 25.70
N ALA A 85 14.22 -43.88 26.38
CA ALA A 85 13.55 -42.74 25.81
C ALA A 85 14.35 -42.08 24.68
N THR A 86 13.66 -41.51 23.72
CA THR A 86 14.24 -40.61 22.72
C THR A 86 13.94 -39.16 23.14
N ILE A 87 14.98 -38.35 23.21
CA ILE A 87 14.86 -36.94 23.52
C ILE A 87 14.93 -36.15 22.23
N GLN A 88 13.98 -35.26 22.03
CA GLN A 88 13.85 -34.41 20.86
C GLN A 88 14.30 -33.00 21.24
N PHE A 89 15.22 -32.44 20.47
CA PHE A 89 15.74 -31.08 20.58
C PHE A 89 15.26 -30.30 19.38
N SER A 90 14.55 -29.20 19.62
CA SER A 90 14.02 -28.36 18.56
C SER A 90 14.14 -26.89 18.91
N TYR A 91 14.43 -26.06 17.90
CA TYR A 91 14.45 -24.61 18.00
C TYR A 91 14.07 -23.98 16.67
N ILE A 92 13.45 -22.80 16.69
CA ILE A 92 13.02 -22.10 15.46
C ILE A 92 14.25 -21.76 14.61
N GLY A 93 14.24 -22.19 13.35
CA GLY A 93 15.37 -22.00 12.43
C GLY A 93 16.44 -23.08 12.49
N TYR A 94 16.20 -24.17 13.24
CA TYR A 94 17.12 -25.32 13.34
C TYR A 94 16.41 -26.64 13.07
N GLN A 95 17.14 -27.59 12.50
CA GLN A 95 16.66 -28.96 12.28
C GLN A 95 16.45 -29.66 13.61
N THR A 96 15.28 -30.26 13.76
CA THR A 96 14.98 -31.06 14.95
C THR A 96 15.92 -32.27 15.03
N THR A 97 16.60 -32.43 16.14
CA THR A 97 17.53 -33.51 16.40
C THR A 97 16.97 -34.47 17.45
N GLU A 98 16.99 -35.77 17.19
CA GLU A 98 16.51 -36.78 18.12
C GLU A 98 17.70 -37.64 18.60
N VAL A 99 17.85 -37.80 19.91
CA VAL A 99 18.96 -38.53 20.53
C VAL A 99 18.40 -39.45 21.62
N LYS A 100 18.89 -40.70 21.69
CA LYS A 100 18.48 -41.64 22.74
C LYS A 100 19.02 -41.21 24.10
N ALA A 101 18.24 -41.39 25.15
CA ALA A 101 18.58 -41.01 26.52
C ALA A 101 19.88 -41.63 27.06
N ASN A 102 20.37 -42.72 26.50
CA ASN A 102 21.62 -43.36 26.89
C ASN A 102 22.83 -42.91 26.02
N SER A 103 22.66 -42.01 25.05
CA SER A 103 23.77 -41.54 24.21
C SER A 103 24.69 -40.55 24.96
N LYS A 104 25.99 -40.66 24.70
CA LYS A 104 26.99 -39.67 25.17
C LYS A 104 26.85 -38.31 24.48
N GLU A 105 26.17 -38.27 23.35
CA GLU A 105 25.90 -37.02 22.58
C GLU A 105 25.05 -36.00 23.36
N LEU A 106 24.28 -36.47 24.36
CA LEU A 106 23.44 -35.60 25.19
C LEU A 106 24.24 -34.52 25.96
N ALA A 107 25.52 -34.79 26.26
CA ALA A 107 26.36 -33.81 26.91
C ALA A 107 26.54 -32.53 26.08
N ARG A 108 26.50 -32.64 24.76
CA ARG A 108 26.59 -31.53 23.82
C ARG A 108 25.80 -31.82 22.56
N ILE A 109 24.65 -31.19 22.41
CA ILE A 109 23.79 -31.29 21.22
C ILE A 109 24.11 -30.13 20.30
N ILE A 110 24.43 -30.44 19.07
CA ILE A 110 24.64 -29.44 18.00
C ILE A 110 23.43 -29.46 17.09
N LEU A 111 22.63 -28.38 17.15
CA LEU A 111 21.54 -28.21 16.20
C LEU A 111 22.10 -27.60 14.91
N LYS A 112 21.73 -28.17 13.79
CA LYS A 112 22.07 -27.64 12.46
C LYS A 112 21.02 -26.61 12.09
N GLU A 113 21.45 -25.44 11.58
CA GLU A 113 20.50 -24.48 11.02
C GLU A 113 19.65 -25.15 9.95
N ASP A 114 18.34 -24.96 10.06
CA ASP A 114 17.41 -25.42 9.04
C ASP A 114 17.48 -24.45 7.88
N SER A 115 18.21 -24.80 6.84
CA SER A 115 18.31 -24.00 5.62
C SER A 115 17.08 -24.14 4.72
N GLU A 116 16.10 -24.97 5.12
CA GLU A 116 14.87 -25.13 4.37
C GLU A 116 13.89 -24.01 4.72
N LEU A 117 13.85 -22.96 3.90
CA LEU A 117 12.74 -22.00 3.76
C LEU A 117 11.37 -22.68 3.48
N LEU A 118 11.34 -24.00 3.45
CA LEU A 118 10.18 -24.82 3.05
C LEU A 118 9.13 -24.99 4.16
N ASP A 119 9.47 -24.74 5.42
CA ASP A 119 8.53 -24.86 6.55
C ASP A 119 7.94 -23.51 7.01
N GLU A 120 8.26 -22.41 6.28
CA GLU A 120 7.58 -21.13 6.52
C GLU A 120 6.08 -21.29 6.28
N VAL A 121 5.30 -21.05 7.33
CA VAL A 121 3.83 -21.09 7.26
C VAL A 121 3.32 -19.70 6.90
N ILE A 122 2.52 -19.62 5.86
CA ILE A 122 1.86 -18.39 5.45
C ILE A 122 0.36 -18.45 5.72
N VAL A 123 -0.23 -17.31 6.04
CA VAL A 123 -1.68 -17.18 6.15
C VAL A 123 -2.24 -16.96 4.76
N VAL A 124 -3.11 -17.84 4.30
CA VAL A 124 -3.78 -17.71 3.00
C VAL A 124 -5.27 -17.93 3.19
N GLY A 125 -6.03 -16.88 3.02
CA GLY A 125 -7.47 -16.94 3.23
C GLY A 125 -7.83 -17.27 4.66
N TYR A 126 -8.68 -18.26 4.84
CA TYR A 126 -9.18 -18.69 6.15
C TYR A 126 -8.36 -19.81 6.79
N GLY A 127 -7.09 -19.99 6.38
CA GLY A 127 -6.23 -21.04 6.90
C GLY A 127 -4.75 -20.68 6.84
N VAL A 128 -3.99 -21.45 7.60
CA VAL A 128 -2.52 -21.41 7.58
C VAL A 128 -2.04 -22.60 6.76
N GLN A 129 -1.09 -22.40 5.86
CA GLN A 129 -0.51 -23.49 5.07
C GLN A 129 1.00 -23.31 4.91
N LYS A 130 1.69 -24.43 4.67
CA LYS A 130 3.12 -24.37 4.38
C LYS A 130 3.33 -23.64 3.05
N ARG A 131 4.36 -22.83 2.96
CA ARG A 131 4.72 -22.11 1.72
C ARG A 131 4.98 -23.09 0.57
N SER A 132 5.53 -24.26 0.89
CA SER A 132 5.72 -25.35 -0.06
C SER A 132 4.41 -25.83 -0.71
N ASP A 133 3.28 -25.77 0.01
CA ASP A 133 1.96 -26.28 -0.44
C ASP A 133 1.16 -25.25 -1.25
N VAL A 134 1.64 -24.03 -1.35
CA VAL A 134 0.97 -22.97 -2.10
C VAL A 134 0.98 -23.25 -3.59
N THR A 135 -0.19 -23.24 -4.20
CA THR A 135 -0.39 -23.45 -5.64
C THR A 135 -0.52 -22.14 -6.42
N GLY A 136 -0.92 -21.03 -5.75
CA GLY A 136 -1.14 -19.72 -6.35
C GLY A 136 0.11 -18.82 -6.36
N ALA A 137 0.00 -17.64 -7.01
CA ALA A 137 1.03 -16.61 -7.06
C ALA A 137 0.94 -15.70 -5.84
N ILE A 138 1.84 -15.87 -4.87
CA ILE A 138 1.89 -15.11 -3.61
C ILE A 138 3.29 -14.55 -3.41
N SER A 139 3.37 -13.26 -3.06
CA SER A 139 4.60 -12.62 -2.59
C SER A 139 4.47 -12.26 -1.12
N SER A 140 5.46 -12.63 -0.30
CA SER A 140 5.49 -12.32 1.14
C SER A 140 6.53 -11.25 1.42
N VAL A 141 6.18 -10.28 2.28
CA VAL A 141 7.08 -9.22 2.76
C VAL A 141 7.11 -9.29 4.28
N THR A 142 8.32 -9.41 4.84
CA THR A 142 8.50 -9.51 6.30
C THR A 142 8.44 -8.15 6.97
N SER A 143 8.17 -8.15 8.30
CA SER A 143 8.15 -6.95 9.14
C SER A 143 9.46 -6.16 9.07
N GLU A 144 10.61 -6.84 9.01
CA GLU A 144 11.94 -6.22 8.94
C GLU A 144 12.10 -5.41 7.66
N LYS A 145 11.69 -5.98 6.51
CA LYS A 145 11.74 -5.30 5.22
C LYS A 145 10.82 -4.09 5.16
N LEU A 146 9.61 -4.20 5.73
CA LEU A 146 8.67 -3.07 5.80
C LEU A 146 9.25 -1.91 6.62
N ASN A 147 9.81 -2.21 7.80
CA ASN A 147 10.31 -1.19 8.72
C ASN A 147 11.71 -0.63 8.34
N SER A 148 12.31 -1.06 7.25
CA SER A 148 13.54 -0.47 6.71
C SER A 148 13.31 0.90 6.06
N THR A 149 12.08 1.24 5.69
CA THR A 149 11.71 2.51 5.05
C THR A 149 10.91 3.37 6.03
N PRO A 150 11.40 4.55 6.46
CA PRO A 150 10.67 5.45 7.33
C PRO A 150 9.57 6.18 6.53
N SER A 151 8.32 5.81 6.74
CA SER A 151 7.16 6.46 6.12
C SER A 151 5.92 6.43 7.02
N SER A 152 5.02 7.39 6.85
CA SER A 152 3.68 7.37 7.45
C SER A 152 2.75 6.40 6.73
N SER A 153 3.01 6.10 5.45
CA SER A 153 2.21 5.23 4.59
C SER A 153 2.82 3.82 4.50
N LEU A 154 2.01 2.81 4.81
CA LEU A 154 2.38 1.40 4.64
C LEU A 154 2.57 1.03 3.16
N GLY A 155 1.81 1.67 2.26
CA GLY A 155 1.98 1.47 0.83
C GLY A 155 3.37 1.88 0.35
N GLU A 156 3.88 3.03 0.81
CA GLU A 156 5.24 3.47 0.48
C GLU A 156 6.32 2.48 0.97
N MET A 157 6.12 1.89 2.14
CA MET A 157 7.03 0.86 2.67
C MET A 157 7.05 -0.40 1.79
N LEU A 158 5.97 -0.67 1.03
CA LEU A 158 5.87 -1.81 0.10
C LEU A 158 6.56 -1.58 -1.25
N ARG A 159 6.86 -0.33 -1.61
CA ARG A 159 7.45 0.01 -2.92
C ARG A 159 8.73 -0.80 -3.18
N GLY A 160 8.75 -1.57 -4.27
CA GLY A 160 9.89 -2.40 -4.68
C GLY A 160 10.15 -3.66 -3.85
N GLN A 161 9.32 -3.95 -2.82
CA GLN A 161 9.50 -5.12 -1.95
C GLN A 161 8.88 -6.39 -2.52
N ALA A 162 7.91 -6.28 -3.42
CA ALA A 162 7.21 -7.41 -4.04
C ALA A 162 7.11 -7.24 -5.56
N ALA A 163 7.53 -8.25 -6.32
CA ALA A 163 7.34 -8.24 -7.77
C ALA A 163 5.83 -8.27 -8.12
N GLY A 164 5.44 -7.50 -9.17
CA GLY A 164 4.05 -7.33 -9.58
C GLY A 164 3.30 -6.25 -8.82
N VAL A 165 3.93 -5.56 -7.87
CA VAL A 165 3.35 -4.46 -7.09
C VAL A 165 4.00 -3.14 -7.49
N GLN A 166 3.21 -2.24 -8.02
CA GLN A 166 3.61 -0.86 -8.31
C GLN A 166 3.00 0.05 -7.24
N VAL A 167 3.82 0.89 -6.63
CA VAL A 167 3.38 1.88 -5.64
C VAL A 167 3.81 3.26 -6.11
N THR A 168 2.86 4.19 -6.16
CA THR A 168 3.10 5.60 -6.50
C THR A 168 2.49 6.50 -5.43
N MET A 169 3.16 7.60 -5.13
CA MET A 169 2.59 8.66 -4.29
C MET A 169 2.24 9.83 -5.19
N SER A 170 0.97 10.18 -5.26
CA SER A 170 0.54 11.38 -6.00
C SER A 170 0.89 12.66 -5.25
N ASN A 171 0.90 12.61 -3.92
CA ASN A 171 1.22 13.75 -3.04
C ASN A 171 1.89 13.23 -1.77
N ALA A 172 3.13 13.67 -1.50
CA ALA A 172 3.91 13.27 -0.35
C ALA A 172 3.76 14.19 0.88
N ALA A 173 2.73 15.04 0.92
CA ALA A 173 2.42 15.85 2.10
C ALA A 173 2.21 14.98 3.35
N PRO A 174 2.44 15.51 4.56
CA PRO A 174 2.23 14.77 5.79
C PRO A 174 0.87 14.06 5.83
N GLY A 175 0.88 12.73 6.13
CA GLY A 175 -0.32 11.90 6.07
C GLY A 175 -0.90 11.72 4.66
N GLY A 176 -0.08 11.85 3.61
CA GLY A 176 -0.45 11.51 2.24
C GLY A 176 -0.63 10.01 2.05
N SER A 177 -1.52 9.63 1.13
CA SER A 177 -1.79 8.23 0.77
C SER A 177 -0.99 7.80 -0.46
N SER A 178 -0.75 6.51 -0.57
CA SER A 178 -0.13 5.89 -1.74
C SER A 178 -1.15 5.12 -2.58
N ASN A 179 -0.99 5.15 -3.90
CA ASN A 179 -1.74 4.31 -4.83
C ASN A 179 -0.97 3.00 -5.06
N ILE A 180 -1.62 1.87 -4.88
CA ILE A 180 -1.05 0.55 -5.06
C ILE A 180 -1.75 -0.15 -6.22
N LEU A 181 -0.98 -0.64 -7.19
CA LEU A 181 -1.49 -1.44 -8.31
C LEU A 181 -0.82 -2.81 -8.30
N ILE A 182 -1.62 -3.87 -8.48
CA ILE A 182 -1.12 -5.24 -8.60
C ILE A 182 -1.40 -5.74 -10.02
N ARG A 183 -0.30 -5.98 -10.79
CA ARG A 183 -0.36 -6.43 -12.19
C ARG A 183 -1.11 -5.47 -13.13
N GLY A 184 -1.00 -4.16 -12.83
CA GLY A 184 -1.57 -3.08 -13.63
C GLY A 184 -3.06 -2.83 -13.41
N ARG A 185 -3.63 -1.94 -14.22
CA ARG A 185 -5.03 -1.50 -14.14
C ARG A 185 -5.94 -2.50 -14.86
N ARG A 186 -7.13 -2.76 -14.33
CA ARG A 186 -8.06 -3.77 -14.87
C ARG A 186 -9.46 -3.24 -15.16
N SER A 187 -9.82 -2.06 -14.69
CA SER A 187 -11.13 -1.43 -14.91
C SER A 187 -10.98 -0.01 -15.41
N LEU A 188 -11.85 0.41 -16.33
CA LEU A 188 -11.93 1.78 -16.85
C LEU A 188 -12.63 2.72 -15.86
N SER A 189 -13.69 2.26 -15.19
CA SER A 189 -14.54 3.07 -14.31
C SER A 189 -14.66 2.51 -12.89
N GLY A 190 -14.38 1.23 -12.67
CA GLY A 190 -14.69 0.51 -11.43
C GLY A 190 -13.62 0.58 -10.33
N GLY A 191 -12.60 1.45 -10.44
CA GLY A 191 -11.47 1.52 -9.53
C GLY A 191 -10.43 0.41 -9.76
N ASN A 192 -9.19 0.65 -9.33
CA ASN A 192 -8.07 -0.28 -9.55
C ASN A 192 -7.30 -0.62 -8.27
N ASP A 193 -7.76 -0.15 -7.10
CA ASP A 193 -7.12 -0.40 -5.83
C ASP A 193 -7.27 -1.87 -5.39
N PRO A 194 -6.25 -2.47 -4.78
CA PRO A 194 -6.34 -3.82 -4.25
C PRO A 194 -7.24 -3.86 -3.01
N LEU A 195 -7.77 -5.04 -2.71
CA LEU A 195 -8.46 -5.29 -1.45
C LEU A 195 -7.44 -5.47 -0.32
N TYR A 196 -7.58 -4.72 0.76
CA TYR A 196 -6.79 -4.90 1.97
C TYR A 196 -7.55 -5.76 2.97
N ILE A 197 -6.87 -6.76 3.54
CA ILE A 197 -7.40 -7.62 4.59
C ILE A 197 -6.47 -7.57 5.79
N VAL A 198 -6.96 -7.13 6.94
CA VAL A 198 -6.18 -7.05 8.18
C VAL A 198 -6.77 -7.99 9.21
N ASP A 199 -6.02 -9.02 9.59
CA ASP A 199 -6.47 -10.09 10.51
C ASP A 199 -7.84 -10.69 10.11
N GLY A 200 -8.10 -10.81 8.80
CA GLY A 200 -9.35 -11.33 8.24
C GLY A 200 -10.44 -10.28 7.98
N VAL A 201 -10.23 -9.00 8.34
CA VAL A 201 -11.21 -7.92 8.14
C VAL A 201 -10.88 -7.10 6.89
N PRO A 202 -11.82 -6.92 5.96
CA PRO A 202 -11.64 -6.04 4.81
C PRO A 202 -11.51 -4.57 5.20
N MET A 203 -10.61 -3.86 4.53
CA MET A 203 -10.39 -2.43 4.72
C MET A 203 -10.25 -1.72 3.37
N THR A 204 -10.63 -0.45 3.33
CA THR A 204 -10.49 0.40 2.14
C THR A 204 -9.13 1.11 2.06
N SER A 205 -8.41 1.22 3.17
CA SER A 205 -7.06 1.83 3.26
C SER A 205 -6.29 1.19 4.40
N ILE A 206 -4.97 1.13 4.24
CA ILE A 206 -4.00 0.61 5.24
C ILE A 206 -3.13 1.72 5.85
N ASP A 207 -3.35 2.99 5.49
CA ASP A 207 -2.53 4.11 5.96
C ASP A 207 -2.63 4.34 7.48
N ASP A 208 -3.73 3.87 8.10
CA ASP A 208 -3.94 3.98 9.54
C ASP A 208 -3.26 2.86 10.36
N ILE A 209 -2.63 1.85 9.69
CA ILE A 209 -2.02 0.71 10.37
C ILE A 209 -0.58 1.05 10.79
N ASN A 210 -0.23 0.72 12.02
CA ASN A 210 1.15 0.84 12.48
C ASN A 210 1.99 -0.32 11.94
N SER A 211 3.04 -0.02 11.17
CA SER A 211 3.93 -1.02 10.57
C SER A 211 4.62 -1.94 11.60
N ASN A 212 4.89 -1.43 12.82
CA ASN A 212 5.50 -2.25 13.87
C ASN A 212 4.57 -3.31 14.46
N ASP A 213 3.26 -3.18 14.24
CA ASP A 213 2.27 -4.19 14.62
C ASP A 213 2.18 -5.35 13.64
N ILE A 214 2.75 -5.22 12.45
CA ILE A 214 2.66 -6.20 11.38
C ILE A 214 3.64 -7.34 11.63
N ALA A 215 3.17 -8.59 11.53
CA ALA A 215 4.00 -9.79 11.53
C ALA A 215 4.43 -10.15 10.11
N SER A 216 3.48 -10.18 9.18
CA SER A 216 3.72 -10.47 7.77
C SER A 216 2.70 -9.77 6.87
N LEU A 217 3.08 -9.61 5.60
CA LEU A 217 2.24 -9.09 4.56
C LEU A 217 2.37 -9.99 3.34
N GLU A 218 1.24 -10.51 2.86
CA GLU A 218 1.16 -11.34 1.67
C GLU A 218 0.37 -10.63 0.57
N VAL A 219 0.92 -10.64 -0.66
CA VAL A 219 0.27 -10.11 -1.84
C VAL A 219 -0.22 -11.27 -2.71
N LEU A 220 -1.55 -11.40 -2.86
CA LEU A 220 -2.21 -12.42 -3.67
C LEU A 220 -2.45 -11.85 -5.07
N LYS A 221 -1.83 -12.45 -6.09
CA LYS A 221 -1.75 -11.85 -7.43
C LYS A 221 -2.55 -12.58 -8.52
N ASP A 222 -2.88 -13.84 -8.32
CA ASP A 222 -3.60 -14.67 -9.30
C ASP A 222 -5.03 -15.03 -8.87
N ALA A 223 -5.86 -15.40 -9.83
CA ALA A 223 -7.28 -15.67 -9.60
C ALA A 223 -7.52 -16.82 -8.59
N SER A 224 -6.64 -17.83 -8.52
CA SER A 224 -6.79 -18.95 -7.59
C SER A 224 -6.60 -18.50 -6.13
N SER A 225 -5.60 -17.68 -5.85
CA SER A 225 -5.37 -17.13 -4.50
C SER A 225 -6.40 -16.05 -4.12
N GLN A 226 -6.88 -15.27 -5.10
CA GLN A 226 -7.85 -14.18 -4.93
C GLN A 226 -9.29 -14.69 -4.75
N SER A 227 -9.64 -15.86 -5.30
CA SER A 227 -11.00 -16.43 -5.30
C SER A 227 -11.61 -16.56 -3.90
N ILE A 228 -10.78 -16.73 -2.89
CA ILE A 228 -11.19 -16.79 -1.48
C ILE A 228 -11.89 -15.50 -1.04
N TYR A 229 -11.43 -14.34 -1.53
CA TYR A 229 -11.94 -13.01 -1.18
C TYR A 229 -12.94 -12.46 -2.18
N GLY A 230 -13.14 -13.14 -3.33
CA GLY A 230 -14.22 -12.96 -4.29
C GLY A 230 -14.20 -11.65 -5.04
N ALA A 231 -15.41 -11.11 -5.23
CA ALA A 231 -15.72 -9.99 -6.09
C ALA A 231 -15.03 -8.64 -5.73
N ARG A 232 -14.39 -8.57 -4.57
CA ARG A 232 -13.60 -7.39 -4.18
C ARG A 232 -12.11 -7.55 -4.48
N ALA A 233 -11.70 -8.76 -4.88
CA ALA A 233 -10.30 -9.14 -5.06
C ALA A 233 -9.80 -9.04 -6.50
N ALA A 234 -10.61 -8.54 -7.44
CA ALA A 234 -10.26 -8.48 -8.87
C ALA A 234 -8.92 -7.75 -9.13
N ASN A 235 -8.61 -6.73 -8.34
CA ASN A 235 -7.39 -5.94 -8.48
C ASN A 235 -6.23 -6.46 -7.62
N GLY A 236 -6.35 -7.67 -7.05
CA GLY A 236 -5.37 -8.22 -6.10
C GLY A 236 -5.81 -8.07 -4.65
N VAL A 237 -5.12 -8.79 -3.77
CA VAL A 237 -5.35 -8.71 -2.32
C VAL A 237 -4.03 -8.50 -1.60
N ILE A 238 -4.01 -7.59 -0.64
CA ILE A 238 -2.94 -7.40 0.32
C ILE A 238 -3.45 -7.89 1.67
N LEU A 239 -2.91 -9.02 2.10
CA LEU A 239 -3.25 -9.66 3.36
C LEU A 239 -2.23 -9.28 4.41
N ILE A 240 -2.67 -8.65 5.49
CA ILE A 240 -1.84 -8.20 6.60
C ILE A 240 -2.19 -9.02 7.84
N THR A 241 -1.18 -9.68 8.38
CA THR A 241 -1.28 -10.39 9.67
C THR A 241 -0.55 -9.59 10.73
N THR A 242 -1.23 -9.30 11.84
CA THR A 242 -0.61 -8.57 12.95
C THR A 242 0.05 -9.51 13.96
N LYS A 243 1.02 -8.99 14.72
CA LYS A 243 1.73 -9.72 15.77
C LYS A 243 0.75 -10.16 16.86
N ARG A 244 0.80 -11.44 17.25
CA ARG A 244 -0.05 -12.05 18.28
C ARG A 244 0.73 -12.40 19.54
N GLY A 245 0.01 -12.67 20.63
CA GLY A 245 0.59 -13.19 21.85
C GLY A 245 1.25 -14.56 21.66
N GLN A 246 2.36 -14.78 22.34
CA GLN A 246 3.13 -16.03 22.31
C GLN A 246 3.17 -16.63 23.72
N THR A 247 3.21 -17.96 23.79
CA THR A 247 3.40 -18.65 25.08
C THR A 247 4.81 -18.39 25.58
N GLY A 248 4.94 -18.01 26.86
CA GLY A 248 6.23 -17.76 27.50
C GLY A 248 6.26 -16.49 28.34
N LYS A 249 7.46 -16.06 28.71
CA LYS A 249 7.65 -14.81 29.46
C LYS A 249 7.16 -13.61 28.67
N MET A 250 6.64 -12.61 29.37
CA MET A 250 6.24 -11.34 28.80
C MET A 250 7.43 -10.67 28.09
N LYS A 251 7.20 -10.23 26.85
CA LYS A 251 8.15 -9.43 26.09
C LYS A 251 7.58 -8.03 25.90
N ILE A 252 8.39 -7.01 26.19
CA ILE A 252 8.07 -5.61 25.97
C ILE A 252 9.07 -5.09 24.95
N SER A 253 8.60 -4.70 23.78
CA SER A 253 9.42 -4.11 22.73
C SER A 253 9.10 -2.62 22.61
N TYR A 254 10.12 -1.78 22.62
CA TYR A 254 10.02 -0.35 22.37
C TYR A 254 10.84 -0.01 21.12
N ASN A 255 10.17 0.55 20.13
CA ASN A 255 10.78 0.99 18.88
C ASN A 255 10.54 2.49 18.73
N THR A 256 11.59 3.25 18.51
CA THR A 256 11.49 4.69 18.35
C THR A 256 12.47 5.18 17.30
N TYR A 257 12.10 6.27 16.64
CA TYR A 257 13.03 7.02 15.83
C TYR A 257 12.70 8.51 15.81
N ALA A 258 13.72 9.30 15.48
CA ALA A 258 13.62 10.70 15.14
C ALA A 258 14.26 10.94 13.77
N ALA A 259 13.63 11.76 12.94
CA ALA A 259 14.09 11.99 11.58
C ALA A 259 13.97 13.45 11.16
N SER A 260 14.92 13.92 10.36
CA SER A 260 14.89 15.21 9.68
C SER A 260 14.60 15.00 8.20
N GLN A 261 13.67 15.78 7.67
CA GLN A 261 13.23 15.75 6.27
C GLN A 261 13.65 17.05 5.57
N SER A 262 14.09 16.94 4.32
CA SER A 262 14.45 18.07 3.45
C SER A 262 14.11 17.74 2.00
N ILE A 263 13.96 18.75 1.16
CA ILE A 263 13.71 18.54 -0.27
C ILE A 263 15.01 18.37 -1.06
N HIS A 264 14.86 17.87 -2.27
CA HIS A 264 15.89 17.85 -3.31
C HIS A 264 15.27 18.20 -4.65
N LYS A 265 15.99 18.94 -5.46
CA LYS A 265 15.62 19.27 -6.84
C LYS A 265 16.83 19.11 -7.76
N ASN A 266 16.57 18.98 -9.06
CA ASN A 266 17.57 18.91 -10.11
C ASN A 266 17.45 20.05 -11.13
N PHE A 267 16.75 21.14 -10.74
CA PHE A 267 16.54 22.33 -11.53
C PHE A 267 16.76 23.57 -10.65
N GLU A 268 16.83 24.74 -11.27
CA GLU A 268 16.89 26.02 -10.59
C GLU A 268 15.74 26.91 -11.05
N PHE A 269 15.25 27.78 -10.16
CA PHE A 269 14.38 28.89 -10.53
C PHE A 269 15.21 30.06 -11.05
N TYR A 270 14.59 30.98 -11.81
CA TYR A 270 15.23 32.24 -12.12
C TYR A 270 15.49 33.03 -10.83
N ASN A 271 16.70 33.57 -10.67
CA ASN A 271 16.97 34.56 -9.64
C ASN A 271 16.36 35.90 -10.03
N GLY A 272 16.46 36.94 -9.17
CA GLY A 272 15.83 38.25 -9.42
C GLY A 272 16.29 38.93 -10.71
N GLU A 273 17.59 38.89 -11.00
CA GLU A 273 18.17 39.48 -12.22
C GLU A 273 17.76 38.73 -13.48
N GLU A 274 17.86 37.41 -13.44
CA GLU A 274 17.45 36.53 -14.55
C GLU A 274 15.96 36.65 -14.85
N TRP A 275 15.13 36.75 -13.79
CA TRP A 275 13.67 36.92 -13.94
C TRP A 275 13.35 38.30 -14.52
N ALA A 276 14.04 39.35 -14.06
CA ALA A 276 13.87 40.72 -14.60
C ALA A 276 14.23 40.75 -16.10
N ALA A 277 15.31 40.06 -16.49
CA ALA A 277 15.69 39.94 -17.91
C ALA A 277 14.62 39.22 -18.73
N LEU A 278 14.11 38.08 -18.22
CA LEU A 278 13.01 37.34 -18.83
C LEU A 278 11.76 38.24 -19.00
N ARG A 279 11.41 39.02 -18.00
CA ARG A 279 10.23 39.91 -18.06
C ARG A 279 10.42 41.02 -19.09
N LYS A 280 11.58 41.66 -19.17
CA LYS A 280 11.89 42.66 -20.23
C LYS A 280 11.77 42.03 -21.61
N GLU A 281 12.32 40.85 -21.83
CA GLU A 281 12.22 40.13 -23.11
C GLU A 281 10.75 39.75 -23.42
N ALA A 282 9.97 39.34 -22.44
CA ALA A 282 8.54 39.04 -22.61
C ALA A 282 7.72 40.27 -23.01
N TYR A 283 8.04 41.45 -22.48
CA TYR A 283 7.44 42.74 -22.87
C TYR A 283 7.85 43.12 -24.30
N TYR A 284 9.14 42.98 -24.64
CA TYR A 284 9.67 43.26 -25.99
C TYR A 284 8.92 42.41 -27.04
N ASN A 285 8.83 41.10 -26.83
CA ASN A 285 8.16 40.19 -27.77
C ASN A 285 6.64 40.35 -27.81
N ALA A 286 6.05 41.02 -26.81
CA ALA A 286 4.63 41.39 -26.80
C ALA A 286 4.37 42.74 -27.51
N ASN A 287 5.39 43.38 -28.08
CA ASN A 287 5.35 44.73 -28.64
C ASN A 287 4.86 45.79 -27.62
N LEU A 288 5.21 45.61 -26.36
CA LEU A 288 4.96 46.53 -25.26
C LEU A 288 6.23 47.36 -24.98
N SER A 289 6.07 48.51 -24.33
CA SER A 289 7.22 49.23 -23.78
C SER A 289 7.94 48.34 -22.77
N TYR A 290 9.25 48.21 -22.92
CA TYR A 290 10.11 47.41 -22.05
C TYR A 290 11.06 48.25 -21.19
N ASP A 291 10.72 49.55 -21.03
CA ASP A 291 11.35 50.42 -20.06
C ASP A 291 11.11 49.88 -18.64
N GLU A 292 12.03 50.14 -17.73
CA GLU A 292 11.99 49.58 -16.37
C GLU A 292 10.72 49.97 -15.63
N THR A 293 10.23 51.18 -15.82
CA THR A 293 8.98 51.69 -15.20
C THR A 293 7.72 51.06 -15.78
N ASP A 294 7.77 50.49 -16.98
CA ASP A 294 6.66 49.78 -17.60
C ASP A 294 6.68 48.29 -17.27
N CYS A 295 7.87 47.68 -17.32
CA CYS A 295 8.05 46.27 -16.95
C CYS A 295 7.86 46.00 -15.46
N PHE A 296 8.34 46.93 -14.61
CA PHE A 296 8.32 46.80 -13.16
C PHE A 296 7.49 47.94 -12.54
N ARG A 297 6.29 47.59 -12.08
CA ARG A 297 5.37 48.57 -11.46
C ARG A 297 5.29 48.34 -9.97
N GLY A 298 4.82 49.35 -9.22
CA GLY A 298 4.66 49.26 -7.78
C GLY A 298 5.96 48.87 -7.08
N LEU A 299 5.88 47.94 -6.15
CA LEU A 299 7.02 47.48 -5.37
C LEU A 299 8.06 46.69 -6.18
N MET A 300 7.69 46.12 -7.33
CA MET A 300 8.65 45.46 -8.22
C MET A 300 9.77 46.38 -8.67
N LEU A 301 9.44 47.66 -8.95
CA LEU A 301 10.43 48.65 -9.37
C LEU A 301 11.40 49.01 -8.24
N ASP A 302 10.88 49.15 -7.02
CA ASP A 302 11.69 49.46 -5.85
C ASP A 302 12.67 48.32 -5.55
N VAL A 303 12.17 47.05 -5.62
CA VAL A 303 12.98 45.84 -5.43
C VAL A 303 14.00 45.67 -6.55
N PHE A 304 13.64 45.94 -7.80
CA PHE A 304 14.58 45.91 -8.94
C PHE A 304 15.73 46.92 -8.73
N LYS A 305 15.43 48.11 -8.25
CA LYS A 305 16.44 49.15 -7.98
C LYS A 305 17.30 48.84 -6.76
N SER A 306 16.74 48.24 -5.73
CA SER A 306 17.48 47.90 -4.51
C SER A 306 18.31 46.60 -4.66
N GLY A 307 17.90 45.66 -5.54
CA GLY A 307 18.52 44.36 -5.70
C GLY A 307 18.19 43.36 -4.58
N GLU A 308 17.21 43.68 -3.69
CA GLU A 308 16.81 42.85 -2.56
C GLU A 308 15.74 41.83 -2.98
N TYR A 309 16.13 40.81 -3.73
CA TYR A 309 15.24 39.80 -4.28
C TYR A 309 14.80 38.76 -3.25
N VAL A 310 13.59 38.22 -3.41
CA VAL A 310 13.03 37.17 -2.53
C VAL A 310 13.26 35.80 -3.13
N ASP A 311 13.89 34.92 -2.35
CA ASP A 311 13.93 33.49 -2.60
C ASP A 311 12.71 32.82 -1.92
N TRP A 312 11.64 32.64 -2.69
CA TRP A 312 10.38 32.10 -2.20
C TRP A 312 10.50 30.62 -1.79
N GLU A 313 11.34 29.84 -2.47
CA GLU A 313 11.58 28.45 -2.11
C GLU A 313 12.17 28.36 -0.70
N LYS A 314 13.23 29.13 -0.43
CA LYS A 314 13.86 29.17 0.89
C LYS A 314 12.95 29.75 1.98
N LEU A 315 12.05 30.67 1.62
CA LEU A 315 11.08 31.24 2.56
C LEU A 315 9.96 30.28 2.92
N MET A 316 9.44 29.55 1.94
CA MET A 316 8.25 28.71 2.09
C MET A 316 8.56 27.26 2.46
N ILE A 317 9.79 26.80 2.28
CA ILE A 317 10.17 25.42 2.52
C ILE A 317 11.29 25.36 3.56
N SER A 318 11.03 24.63 4.64
CA SER A 318 11.98 24.41 5.72
C SER A 318 12.21 22.92 5.94
N SER A 319 13.30 22.58 6.63
CA SER A 319 13.48 21.21 7.11
C SER A 319 12.39 20.86 8.13
N ALA A 320 11.83 19.67 8.00
CA ALA A 320 10.75 19.18 8.85
C ALA A 320 11.21 18.05 9.76
N TRP A 321 10.61 17.96 10.94
CA TRP A 321 10.91 16.94 11.93
C TRP A 321 9.82 15.86 11.94
N GLN A 322 10.26 14.60 12.12
CA GLN A 322 9.37 13.46 12.25
C GLN A 322 9.84 12.58 13.41
N GLN A 323 8.89 12.07 14.21
CA GLN A 323 9.18 11.13 15.29
C GLN A 323 8.14 10.03 15.38
N LYS A 324 8.55 8.87 15.89
CA LYS A 324 7.72 7.71 16.10
C LYS A 324 8.09 7.00 17.39
N HIS A 325 7.07 6.57 18.15
CA HIS A 325 7.23 5.81 19.40
C HIS A 325 6.21 4.67 19.41
N ASP A 326 6.69 3.42 19.50
CA ASP A 326 5.87 2.24 19.51
C ASP A 326 6.23 1.33 20.68
N ILE A 327 5.22 0.89 21.42
CA ILE A 327 5.35 -0.10 22.49
C ILE A 327 4.52 -1.31 22.09
N LEU A 328 5.13 -2.50 22.14
CA LEU A 328 4.44 -3.77 21.92
C LEU A 328 4.70 -4.70 23.11
N ILE A 329 3.62 -5.12 23.77
CA ILE A 329 3.63 -6.07 24.87
C ILE A 329 3.02 -7.38 24.39
N GLN A 330 3.79 -8.46 24.44
CA GLN A 330 3.34 -9.79 24.05
C GLN A 330 3.54 -10.77 25.21
N SER A 331 2.51 -11.54 25.52
CA SER A 331 2.58 -12.56 26.56
C SER A 331 1.53 -13.65 26.33
N GLY A 332 1.64 -14.75 27.05
CA GLY A 332 0.64 -15.77 27.04
C GLY A 332 1.01 -17.01 27.84
N GLY A 333 -0.03 -17.65 28.35
CA GLY A 333 0.03 -18.99 28.95
C GLY A 333 -0.67 -20.00 28.02
N ASP A 334 -0.94 -21.19 28.56
CA ASP A 334 -1.58 -22.28 27.80
C ASP A 334 -3.02 -21.96 27.38
N LYS A 335 -3.74 -21.14 28.16
CA LYS A 335 -5.15 -20.79 27.91
C LYS A 335 -5.32 -19.47 27.21
N THR A 336 -4.58 -18.44 27.61
CA THR A 336 -4.76 -17.09 27.09
C THR A 336 -3.45 -16.55 26.54
N LYS A 337 -3.50 -15.96 25.35
CA LYS A 337 -2.42 -15.22 24.70
C LYS A 337 -2.91 -13.85 24.36
N TYR A 338 -2.07 -12.84 24.56
CA TYR A 338 -2.42 -11.46 24.23
C TYR A 338 -1.24 -10.68 23.67
N ALA A 339 -1.56 -9.71 22.81
CA ALA A 339 -0.63 -8.70 22.31
C ALA A 339 -1.30 -7.33 22.39
N LEU A 340 -0.62 -6.38 23.05
CA LEU A 340 -1.04 -4.98 23.16
C LEU A 340 0.01 -4.12 22.47
N GLY A 341 -0.40 -3.38 21.45
CA GLY A 341 0.41 -2.39 20.74
C GLY A 341 -0.10 -0.98 21.01
N LEU A 342 0.80 -0.05 21.29
CA LEU A 342 0.52 1.38 21.41
C LEU A 342 1.52 2.14 20.54
N GLY A 343 1.04 3.09 19.74
CA GLY A 343 1.88 3.85 18.82
C GLY A 343 1.53 5.33 18.81
N TYR A 344 2.56 6.17 18.76
CA TYR A 344 2.47 7.60 18.50
C TYR A 344 3.37 7.95 17.32
N PHE A 345 2.84 8.71 16.39
CA PHE A 345 3.55 9.22 15.21
C PHE A 345 3.26 10.71 15.05
N ASP A 346 4.29 11.49 14.80
CA ASP A 346 4.21 12.93 14.58
C ASP A 346 5.15 13.34 13.46
N GLN A 347 4.61 14.04 12.47
CA GLN A 347 5.32 14.54 11.29
C GLN A 347 4.93 15.98 11.03
N ASN A 348 5.88 16.90 11.17
CA ASN A 348 5.73 18.26 10.68
C ASN A 348 5.87 18.29 9.16
N GLY A 349 5.18 19.22 8.50
CA GLY A 349 5.38 19.47 7.08
C GLY A 349 6.54 20.41 6.80
N MET A 350 7.12 20.30 5.62
CA MET A 350 8.16 21.25 5.15
C MET A 350 7.56 22.62 4.76
N VAL A 351 6.26 22.69 4.51
CA VAL A 351 5.49 23.92 4.28
C VAL A 351 4.86 24.36 5.59
N PRO A 352 4.85 25.68 5.92
CA PRO A 352 4.22 26.21 7.13
C PRO A 352 2.77 25.75 7.30
N ASN A 353 2.32 25.59 8.54
CA ASN A 353 0.96 25.17 8.91
C ASN A 353 0.50 23.82 8.29
N SER A 354 1.43 22.92 8.02
CA SER A 354 1.15 21.56 7.56
C SER A 354 1.74 20.52 8.51
N GLY A 355 1.05 19.38 8.69
CA GLY A 355 1.52 18.33 9.58
C GLY A 355 0.53 17.19 9.74
N PHE A 356 0.99 16.09 10.34
CA PHE A 356 0.21 14.88 10.57
C PHE A 356 0.61 14.23 11.89
N GLN A 357 -0.40 13.91 12.71
CA GLN A 357 -0.23 13.17 13.97
C GLN A 357 -1.15 11.96 13.99
N ARG A 358 -0.69 10.85 14.57
CA ARG A 358 -1.48 9.63 14.72
C ARG A 358 -1.21 8.96 16.06
N LEU A 359 -2.30 8.64 16.78
CA LEU A 359 -2.32 7.71 17.91
C LEU A 359 -2.93 6.39 17.46
N SER A 360 -2.34 5.28 17.84
CA SER A 360 -2.85 3.95 17.55
C SER A 360 -2.81 3.06 18.79
N GLY A 361 -3.87 2.27 18.97
CA GLY A 361 -3.96 1.26 20.01
C GLY A 361 -4.49 -0.04 19.42
N ARG A 362 -3.81 -1.17 19.69
CA ARG A 362 -4.20 -2.49 19.21
C ARG A 362 -4.17 -3.51 20.33
N LEU A 363 -5.18 -4.36 20.37
CA LEU A 363 -5.25 -5.47 21.32
C LEU A 363 -5.74 -6.74 20.62
N ASN A 364 -4.92 -7.78 20.65
CA ASN A 364 -5.29 -9.11 20.19
C ASN A 364 -5.30 -10.06 21.38
N ILE A 365 -6.41 -10.82 21.52
CA ILE A 365 -6.56 -11.82 22.58
C ILE A 365 -7.06 -13.11 21.94
N ASP A 366 -6.38 -14.22 22.23
CA ASP A 366 -6.80 -15.57 21.91
C ASP A 366 -6.97 -16.34 23.23
N HIS A 367 -8.18 -16.86 23.49
CA HIS A 367 -8.50 -17.59 24.71
C HIS A 367 -9.08 -18.97 24.42
N LYS A 368 -8.42 -20.03 24.91
CA LYS A 368 -8.91 -21.40 24.85
C LYS A 368 -9.96 -21.62 25.95
N LEU A 369 -11.22 -21.46 25.58
CA LEU A 369 -12.35 -21.68 26.51
C LEU A 369 -12.46 -23.16 26.88
N LEU A 370 -12.33 -24.05 25.89
CA LEU A 370 -12.27 -25.52 26.04
C LEU A 370 -11.05 -26.07 25.28
N LYS A 371 -10.72 -27.35 25.46
CA LYS A 371 -9.62 -27.97 24.70
C LYS A 371 -9.78 -27.87 23.18
N ASN A 372 -11.03 -27.82 22.71
CA ASN A 372 -11.40 -27.77 21.30
C ASN A 372 -12.14 -26.49 20.89
N LEU A 373 -12.29 -25.50 21.79
CA LEU A 373 -12.98 -24.25 21.53
C LEU A 373 -12.08 -23.07 21.91
N THR A 374 -11.75 -22.25 20.92
CA THR A 374 -11.01 -20.99 21.09
C THR A 374 -11.89 -19.82 20.70
N ILE A 375 -11.92 -18.79 21.51
CA ILE A 375 -12.52 -17.50 21.21
C ILE A 375 -11.40 -16.46 21.10
N GLY A 376 -11.57 -15.49 20.24
CA GLY A 376 -10.57 -14.43 20.11
C GLY A 376 -11.17 -13.12 19.64
N THR A 377 -10.42 -12.06 19.87
CA THR A 377 -10.76 -10.72 19.43
C THR A 377 -9.53 -9.99 18.94
N ASN A 378 -9.72 -9.23 17.88
CA ASN A 378 -8.76 -8.25 17.39
C ASN A 378 -9.44 -6.88 17.48
N PHE A 379 -8.82 -5.97 18.19
CA PHE A 379 -9.25 -4.59 18.38
C PHE A 379 -8.15 -3.67 17.85
N LEU A 380 -8.52 -2.70 17.01
CA LEU A 380 -7.66 -1.63 16.54
C LEU A 380 -8.43 -0.32 16.63
N TYR A 381 -7.86 0.65 17.31
CA TYR A 381 -8.34 2.03 17.29
C TYR A 381 -7.21 2.95 16.84
N THR A 382 -7.51 3.83 15.89
CA THR A 382 -6.58 4.87 15.45
C THR A 382 -7.29 6.22 15.41
N LYS A 383 -6.58 7.24 15.87
CA LYS A 383 -6.99 8.63 15.74
C LYS A 383 -5.87 9.43 15.11
N SER A 384 -6.19 10.15 14.04
CA SER A 384 -5.21 10.99 13.36
C SER A 384 -5.72 12.40 13.15
N TRP A 385 -4.79 13.34 13.15
CA TRP A 385 -5.03 14.75 12.89
C TRP A 385 -4.11 15.19 11.76
N LYS A 386 -4.67 15.86 10.79
CA LYS A 386 -3.96 16.42 9.65
C LYS A 386 -4.23 17.91 9.57
N LYS A 387 -3.16 18.68 9.42
CA LYS A 387 -3.21 20.10 9.04
C LYS A 387 -2.74 20.22 7.60
N THR A 388 -3.40 21.07 6.83
CA THR A 388 -3.05 21.33 5.43
C THR A 388 -2.91 22.82 5.22
N ALA A 389 -1.77 23.27 4.70
CA ALA A 389 -1.58 24.68 4.31
C ALA A 389 -2.61 25.05 3.22
N ASP A 390 -3.10 26.27 3.27
CA ASP A 390 -4.00 26.78 2.24
C ASP A 390 -3.19 27.21 1.01
N GLY A 391 -3.52 26.65 -0.14
CA GLY A 391 -2.82 26.80 -1.40
C GLY A 391 -2.10 25.56 -1.89
N SER A 392 -1.62 25.61 -3.12
CA SER A 392 -0.84 24.52 -3.72
C SER A 392 0.66 24.70 -3.48
N PHE A 393 1.41 23.61 -3.40
CA PHE A 393 2.87 23.67 -3.26
C PHE A 393 3.49 24.54 -4.37
N ASN A 394 3.01 24.39 -5.60
CA ASN A 394 3.46 25.19 -6.73
C ASN A 394 3.25 26.69 -6.52
N SER A 395 2.07 27.11 -6.04
CA SER A 395 1.75 28.52 -5.84
C SER A 395 2.64 29.20 -4.79
N PHE A 396 3.24 28.44 -3.87
CA PHE A 396 4.11 28.95 -2.84
C PHE A 396 5.49 29.36 -3.37
N ILE A 397 6.02 28.59 -4.30
CA ILE A 397 7.42 28.69 -4.75
C ILE A 397 7.59 29.43 -6.07
N THR A 398 6.51 29.65 -6.83
CA THR A 398 6.55 30.33 -8.14
C THR A 398 6.19 31.83 -8.10
N MET A 399 6.20 32.41 -6.92
CA MET A 399 5.98 33.85 -6.77
C MET A 399 7.11 34.65 -7.42
N PRO A 400 6.81 35.88 -7.95
CA PRO A 400 7.85 36.74 -8.51
C PRO A 400 8.96 37.04 -7.50
N PRO A 401 10.25 36.95 -7.88
CA PRO A 401 11.33 37.28 -6.95
C PRO A 401 11.45 38.78 -6.66
N LEU A 402 10.89 39.66 -7.53
CA LEU A 402 10.81 41.12 -7.31
C LEU A 402 9.58 41.42 -6.46
N ALA A 403 9.66 41.19 -5.17
CA ALA A 403 8.55 41.28 -4.23
C ALA A 403 9.00 41.78 -2.85
N LYS A 404 8.08 42.35 -2.07
CA LYS A 404 8.29 42.64 -0.63
C LYS A 404 7.31 41.81 0.20
N VAL A 405 7.84 40.92 1.03
CA VAL A 405 7.04 39.96 1.84
C VAL A 405 6.39 40.68 3.04
N TYR A 406 7.11 41.64 3.65
CA TYR A 406 6.72 42.32 4.88
C TYR A 406 6.56 43.80 4.66
N ASN A 407 5.71 44.41 5.47
CA ASN A 407 5.63 45.86 5.64
C ASN A 407 6.82 46.37 6.49
N ASP A 408 7.02 47.68 6.54
CA ASP A 408 8.10 48.31 7.30
C ASP A 408 7.97 48.07 8.83
N ASP A 409 6.76 47.76 9.31
CA ASP A 409 6.47 47.42 10.72
C ASP A 409 6.68 45.91 11.02
N GLY A 410 7.12 45.13 10.04
CA GLY A 410 7.35 43.68 10.16
C GLY A 410 6.09 42.83 9.99
N SER A 411 4.91 43.38 9.78
CA SER A 411 3.70 42.65 9.46
C SER A 411 3.75 42.06 8.04
N LEU A 412 3.02 40.96 7.78
CA LEU A 412 2.91 40.40 6.42
C LEU A 412 2.21 41.39 5.49
N ARG A 413 2.69 41.48 4.30
CA ARG A 413 2.04 42.25 3.21
C ARG A 413 1.07 41.35 2.46
N GLU A 414 -0.11 41.84 2.10
CA GLU A 414 -1.10 41.06 1.36
C GLU A 414 -0.71 40.90 -0.11
N ASP A 415 -0.51 41.98 -0.86
CA ASP A 415 0.04 42.00 -2.23
C ASP A 415 1.53 42.33 -2.16
N VAL A 416 2.36 41.42 -2.59
CA VAL A 416 3.82 41.51 -2.46
C VAL A 416 4.48 42.35 -3.55
N THR A 417 3.73 42.73 -4.61
CA THR A 417 4.28 43.45 -5.75
C THR A 417 3.62 44.80 -5.99
N GLU A 418 2.34 44.95 -5.65
CA GLU A 418 1.50 46.13 -5.93
C GLU A 418 1.60 46.61 -7.38
N ALA A 419 1.84 45.67 -8.29
CA ALA A 419 2.09 45.92 -9.72
C ALA A 419 0.82 45.92 -10.58
N GLY A 420 -0.36 45.81 -9.96
CA GLY A 420 -1.64 45.68 -10.64
C GLY A 420 -1.94 44.28 -11.16
N GLU A 421 -1.07 43.29 -10.85
CA GLU A 421 -1.19 41.88 -11.24
C GLU A 421 -1.65 40.97 -10.10
N SER A 422 -1.91 41.52 -8.91
CA SER A 422 -2.41 40.83 -7.72
C SER A 422 -1.61 39.57 -7.32
N HIS A 423 -0.37 39.74 -6.89
CA HIS A 423 0.47 38.68 -6.37
C HIS A 423 0.28 38.57 -4.85
N TYR A 424 -0.69 37.77 -4.43
CA TYR A 424 -0.99 37.58 -3.01
C TYR A 424 0.09 36.72 -2.30
N ASN A 425 0.50 37.20 -1.13
CA ASN A 425 1.48 36.57 -0.28
C ASN A 425 0.98 35.18 0.20
N PRO A 426 1.65 34.09 -0.11
CA PRO A 426 1.24 32.76 0.38
C PRO A 426 1.19 32.69 1.90
N LEU A 427 2.12 33.34 2.63
CA LEU A 427 2.12 33.36 4.10
C LEU A 427 0.89 34.06 4.66
N TRP A 428 0.40 35.11 4.01
CA TRP A 428 -0.85 35.79 4.36
C TRP A 428 -2.04 34.86 4.36
N ASN A 429 -2.24 34.12 3.26
CA ASN A 429 -3.33 33.16 3.17
C ASN A 429 -3.20 32.01 4.17
N ILE A 430 -1.99 31.52 4.42
CA ILE A 430 -1.72 30.49 5.43
C ILE A 430 -2.08 30.99 6.83
N ASP A 431 -1.74 32.24 7.19
CA ASP A 431 -2.04 32.81 8.50
C ASP A 431 -3.54 33.03 8.73
N TYR A 432 -4.26 33.41 7.66
CA TYR A 432 -5.71 33.65 7.73
C TYR A 432 -6.55 32.44 7.32
N SER A 433 -5.96 31.23 7.36
CA SER A 433 -6.65 29.97 7.10
C SER A 433 -6.51 28.96 8.25
N ASN A 434 -7.50 28.06 8.38
CA ASN A 434 -7.44 26.97 9.34
C ASN A 434 -8.07 25.71 8.73
N ASN A 435 -7.23 24.85 8.11
CA ASN A 435 -7.66 23.66 7.42
C ASN A 435 -7.21 22.41 8.23
N LYS A 436 -8.18 21.73 8.85
CA LYS A 436 -7.92 20.55 9.69
C LYS A 436 -8.83 19.39 9.32
N SER A 437 -8.25 18.20 9.31
CA SER A 437 -9.00 16.95 9.21
C SER A 437 -8.64 16.04 10.37
N GLN A 438 -9.65 15.42 10.97
CA GLN A 438 -9.50 14.38 11.99
C GLN A 438 -10.12 13.09 11.45
N THR A 439 -9.40 11.99 11.58
CA THR A 439 -9.91 10.66 11.26
C THR A 439 -9.89 9.79 12.51
N ASP A 440 -11.03 9.20 12.84
CA ASP A 440 -11.20 8.20 13.87
C ASP A 440 -11.55 6.86 13.19
N ARG A 441 -10.81 5.79 13.47
CA ARG A 441 -11.09 4.44 12.98
C ARG A 441 -11.17 3.46 14.14
N LEU A 442 -12.20 2.64 14.13
CA LEU A 442 -12.37 1.53 15.05
C LEU A 442 -12.60 0.25 14.24
N LEU A 443 -11.72 -0.73 14.43
CA LEU A 443 -11.92 -2.08 13.92
C LEU A 443 -12.03 -3.04 15.10
N ILE A 444 -13.12 -3.79 15.14
CA ILE A 444 -13.34 -4.88 16.08
C ILE A 444 -13.62 -6.13 15.27
N ASN A 445 -12.91 -7.20 15.57
CA ASN A 445 -13.19 -8.52 15.06
C ASN A 445 -13.30 -9.49 16.22
N PHE A 446 -14.36 -10.25 16.28
CA PHE A 446 -14.60 -11.33 17.22
C PHE A 446 -14.75 -12.64 16.45
N PHE A 447 -14.07 -13.70 16.90
CA PHE A 447 -14.19 -15.01 16.28
C PHE A 447 -14.31 -16.14 17.30
N VAL A 448 -14.94 -17.22 16.84
CA VAL A 448 -15.07 -18.48 17.54
C VAL A 448 -14.52 -19.58 16.65
N ASP A 449 -13.45 -20.26 17.10
CA ASP A 449 -12.87 -21.42 16.42
C ASP A 449 -13.25 -22.69 17.20
N TRP A 450 -14.07 -23.56 16.63
CA TRP A 450 -14.52 -24.79 17.24
C TRP A 450 -14.04 -26.00 16.43
N LYS A 451 -13.17 -26.81 17.04
CA LYS A 451 -12.77 -28.11 16.52
C LYS A 451 -13.83 -29.13 16.93
N ILE A 452 -14.81 -29.37 16.04
CA ILE A 452 -15.92 -30.30 16.27
C ILE A 452 -15.38 -31.73 16.41
N THR A 453 -14.50 -32.11 15.49
CA THR A 453 -13.73 -33.37 15.54
C THR A 453 -12.26 -33.05 15.28
N LYS A 454 -11.41 -34.10 15.23
CA LYS A 454 -9.99 -33.92 14.81
C LYS A 454 -9.84 -33.43 13.36
N ASP A 455 -10.82 -33.77 12.51
CA ASP A 455 -10.79 -33.52 11.05
C ASP A 455 -11.76 -32.39 10.64
N LEU A 456 -12.75 -32.03 11.48
CA LEU A 456 -13.77 -31.03 11.17
C LEU A 456 -13.70 -29.85 12.14
N SER A 457 -13.62 -28.63 11.60
CA SER A 457 -13.65 -27.38 12.36
C SER A 457 -14.68 -26.41 11.79
N TYR A 458 -15.21 -25.58 12.67
CA TYR A 458 -16.10 -24.49 12.35
C TYR A 458 -15.54 -23.19 12.92
N ARG A 459 -15.56 -22.12 12.12
CA ARG A 459 -15.23 -20.79 12.56
C ARG A 459 -16.39 -19.84 12.24
N ALA A 460 -16.88 -19.12 13.25
CA ALA A 460 -17.70 -17.96 13.10
C ALA A 460 -16.83 -16.71 13.28
N ASN A 461 -16.98 -15.73 12.39
CA ASN A 461 -16.24 -14.49 12.40
C ASN A 461 -17.21 -13.32 12.23
N GLY A 462 -17.18 -12.35 13.14
CA GLY A 462 -17.96 -11.12 13.08
C GLY A 462 -17.06 -9.91 13.20
N SER A 463 -17.17 -8.94 12.31
CA SER A 463 -16.36 -7.73 12.37
C SER A 463 -17.15 -6.46 12.10
N LEU A 464 -16.69 -5.41 12.75
CA LEU A 464 -17.11 -4.02 12.56
C LEU A 464 -15.87 -3.18 12.28
N ASN A 465 -15.87 -2.48 11.15
CA ASN A 465 -14.85 -1.50 10.79
C ASN A 465 -15.54 -0.16 10.53
N THR A 466 -15.39 0.79 11.45
CA THR A 466 -15.94 2.14 11.32
C THR A 466 -14.84 3.14 11.06
N ARG A 467 -15.10 4.10 10.20
CA ARG A 467 -14.20 5.22 9.93
C ARG A 467 -15.00 6.50 9.86
N THR A 468 -14.68 7.44 10.73
CA THR A 468 -15.26 8.80 10.74
C THR A 468 -14.19 9.80 10.38
N VAL A 469 -14.48 10.67 9.42
CA VAL A 469 -13.59 11.75 8.99
C VAL A 469 -14.31 13.07 9.18
N HIS A 470 -13.76 13.94 10.02
CA HIS A 470 -14.16 15.32 10.14
C HIS A 470 -13.21 16.19 9.33
N SER A 471 -13.72 16.88 8.33
CA SER A 471 -12.95 17.80 7.48
C SER A 471 -13.50 19.22 7.63
N ASN A 472 -12.67 20.10 8.16
CA ASN A 472 -13.06 21.48 8.46
C ASN A 472 -12.07 22.42 7.77
N THR A 473 -12.61 23.45 7.11
CA THR A 473 -11.81 24.51 6.51
C THR A 473 -12.36 25.88 6.92
N TYR A 474 -11.47 26.82 7.10
CA TYR A 474 -11.81 28.23 7.34
C TYR A 474 -10.88 29.12 6.56
N GLN A 475 -11.45 30.09 5.88
CA GLN A 475 -10.78 31.22 5.24
C GLN A 475 -11.29 32.51 5.89
N GLY A 476 -10.41 33.18 6.61
CA GLY A 476 -10.78 34.33 7.44
C GLY A 476 -11.22 35.57 6.68
N THR A 477 -11.66 36.59 7.42
CA THR A 477 -12.15 37.83 6.85
C THR A 477 -11.08 38.65 6.10
N LYS A 478 -9.80 38.39 6.39
CA LYS A 478 -8.64 38.97 5.67
C LYS A 478 -8.05 38.07 4.62
N HIS A 479 -8.44 36.78 4.58
CA HIS A 479 -7.98 35.85 3.55
C HIS A 479 -8.40 36.30 2.16
N THR A 480 -7.54 36.17 1.14
CA THR A 480 -7.80 36.70 -0.22
C THR A 480 -9.10 36.22 -0.85
N THR A 481 -9.52 34.99 -0.55
CA THR A 481 -10.83 34.46 -0.98
C THR A 481 -11.92 34.69 0.08
N GLY A 482 -11.58 34.54 1.38
CA GLY A 482 -12.53 34.66 2.49
C GLY A 482 -13.12 36.04 2.64
N ARG A 483 -12.35 37.11 2.39
CA ARG A 483 -12.79 38.51 2.52
C ARG A 483 -13.99 38.84 1.63
N ASN A 484 -14.11 38.23 0.44
CA ASN A 484 -15.23 38.49 -0.47
C ASN A 484 -16.59 38.08 0.12
N ASN A 485 -16.55 37.20 1.11
CA ASN A 485 -17.72 36.68 1.81
C ASN A 485 -17.69 36.99 3.31
N ASN A 486 -16.86 37.93 3.74
CA ASN A 486 -16.62 38.25 5.15
C ASN A 486 -16.32 37.00 5.99
N GLY A 487 -15.37 36.17 5.52
CA GLY A 487 -15.04 34.84 6.06
C GLY A 487 -15.88 33.71 5.47
N LYS A 488 -15.26 32.55 5.28
CA LYS A 488 -15.89 31.35 4.74
C LYS A 488 -15.48 30.12 5.54
N ALA A 489 -16.43 29.34 6.02
CA ALA A 489 -16.22 28.07 6.70
C ALA A 489 -16.88 26.92 5.97
N THR A 490 -16.24 25.74 6.03
CA THR A 490 -16.84 24.47 5.65
C THR A 490 -16.61 23.47 6.78
N ALA A 491 -17.65 22.76 7.19
CA ALA A 491 -17.55 21.64 8.11
C ALA A 491 -18.23 20.43 7.49
N GLY A 492 -17.48 19.33 7.39
CA GLY A 492 -17.97 18.09 6.83
C GLY A 492 -17.65 16.89 7.71
N THR A 493 -18.55 15.91 7.75
CA THR A 493 -18.33 14.63 8.41
C THR A 493 -18.74 13.48 7.50
N SER A 494 -17.81 12.57 7.25
CA SER A 494 -18.02 11.34 6.49
C SER A 494 -17.93 10.15 7.41
N PHE A 495 -18.95 9.28 7.37
CA PHE A 495 -18.99 8.01 8.09
C PHE A 495 -18.93 6.86 7.10
N SER A 496 -18.09 5.87 7.38
CA SER A 496 -18.09 4.59 6.66
C SER A 496 -18.14 3.45 7.66
N ASN A 497 -19.18 2.61 7.59
CA ASN A 497 -19.35 1.45 8.44
C ASN A 497 -19.36 0.18 7.59
N ASP A 498 -18.48 -0.76 7.88
CA ASP A 498 -18.38 -2.07 7.22
C ASP A 498 -18.65 -3.17 8.23
N TYR A 499 -19.76 -3.88 8.05
CA TYR A 499 -20.19 -5.01 8.87
C TYR A 499 -19.97 -6.30 8.09
N LEU A 500 -19.21 -7.23 8.65
CA LEU A 500 -18.97 -8.53 8.05
C LEU A 500 -19.32 -9.64 9.04
N PHE A 501 -20.04 -10.63 8.55
CA PHE A 501 -20.29 -11.88 9.26
C PHE A 501 -20.00 -13.07 8.35
N GLU A 502 -19.21 -14.03 8.84
CA GLU A 502 -18.76 -15.20 8.08
C GLU A 502 -18.93 -16.49 8.89
N ASN A 503 -19.37 -17.50 8.21
CA ASN A 503 -19.43 -18.90 8.67
C ASN A 503 -18.51 -19.74 7.81
N ILE A 504 -17.55 -20.42 8.42
CA ILE A 504 -16.51 -21.17 7.73
C ILE A 504 -16.46 -22.58 8.31
N VAL A 505 -16.61 -23.56 7.45
CA VAL A 505 -16.46 -24.98 7.80
C VAL A 505 -15.24 -25.52 7.07
N ASN A 506 -14.31 -26.11 7.79
CA ASN A 506 -13.14 -26.77 7.22
C ASN A 506 -13.12 -28.26 7.60
N TYR A 507 -12.92 -29.09 6.61
CA TYR A 507 -12.68 -30.53 6.77
C TYR A 507 -11.29 -30.86 6.24
N VAL A 508 -10.39 -31.31 7.13
CA VAL A 508 -8.99 -31.64 6.79
C VAL A 508 -8.73 -33.09 7.18
N LYS A 509 -8.27 -33.89 6.24
CA LYS A 509 -8.01 -35.30 6.46
C LYS A 509 -6.77 -35.78 5.77
N ASP A 510 -5.88 -36.43 6.56
CA ASP A 510 -4.80 -37.25 6.07
C ASP A 510 -5.31 -38.71 6.02
N PHE A 511 -5.58 -39.23 4.80
CA PHE A 511 -5.96 -40.63 4.63
C PHE A 511 -4.77 -41.56 4.87
N ASN A 512 -3.57 -41.08 4.46
CA ASN A 512 -2.26 -41.69 4.75
C ASN A 512 -1.17 -40.63 4.48
N LYS A 513 0.12 -41.00 4.53
CA LYS A 513 1.24 -40.09 4.28
C LYS A 513 1.24 -39.48 2.86
N ASN A 514 0.52 -40.12 1.92
CA ASN A 514 0.54 -39.76 0.50
C ASN A 514 -0.71 -38.97 0.06
N HIS A 515 -1.74 -38.90 0.88
CA HIS A 515 -3.05 -38.37 0.51
C HIS A 515 -3.55 -37.40 1.59
N HIS A 516 -3.36 -36.11 1.36
CA HIS A 516 -3.90 -35.04 2.19
C HIS A 516 -5.04 -34.34 1.46
N PHE A 517 -6.20 -34.27 2.09
CA PHE A 517 -7.42 -33.63 1.59
C PHE A 517 -7.87 -32.51 2.51
N ASP A 518 -8.22 -31.36 1.93
CA ASP A 518 -8.74 -30.18 2.65
C ASP A 518 -9.92 -29.62 1.85
N ALA A 519 -11.06 -29.48 2.49
CA ALA A 519 -12.25 -28.88 1.94
C ALA A 519 -12.72 -27.72 2.82
N THR A 520 -12.98 -26.59 2.22
CA THR A 520 -13.50 -25.39 2.90
C THR A 520 -14.84 -25.00 2.27
N PHE A 521 -15.85 -24.82 3.11
CA PHE A 521 -17.09 -24.13 2.73
C PHE A 521 -17.22 -22.84 3.54
N MET A 522 -17.60 -21.73 2.90
CA MET A 522 -17.80 -20.44 3.56
C MET A 522 -19.08 -19.78 3.05
N GLN A 523 -19.79 -19.17 3.98
CA GLN A 523 -20.91 -18.24 3.74
C GLN A 523 -20.56 -16.91 4.41
N SER A 524 -20.76 -15.79 3.70
CA SER A 524 -20.44 -14.46 4.18
C SER A 524 -21.52 -13.45 3.81
N VAL A 525 -21.83 -12.56 4.75
CA VAL A 525 -22.67 -11.36 4.54
C VAL A 525 -21.83 -10.14 4.88
N ASN A 526 -21.79 -9.19 3.95
CA ASN A 526 -21.10 -7.92 4.14
C ASN A 526 -22.05 -6.76 3.80
N VAL A 527 -22.13 -5.77 4.69
CA VAL A 527 -22.91 -4.54 4.51
C VAL A 527 -21.99 -3.36 4.73
N ILE A 528 -21.91 -2.47 3.75
CA ILE A 528 -21.12 -1.24 3.84
C ILE A 528 -22.08 -0.06 3.68
N GLU A 529 -22.03 0.87 4.63
CA GLU A 529 -22.80 2.11 4.63
C GLU A 529 -21.85 3.31 4.57
N TRP A 530 -22.18 4.29 3.74
CA TRP A 530 -21.53 5.60 3.69
C TRP A 530 -22.55 6.69 3.97
N LYS A 531 -22.19 7.62 4.85
CA LYS A 531 -22.98 8.82 5.15
C LYS A 531 -22.09 10.04 5.10
N ASN A 532 -22.47 11.04 4.34
CA ASN A 532 -21.77 12.31 4.25
C ASN A 532 -22.71 13.42 4.72
N LEU A 533 -22.21 14.26 5.62
CA LEU A 533 -22.87 15.46 6.09
C LEU A 533 -21.94 16.65 5.81
N GLY A 534 -22.44 17.72 5.25
CA GLY A 534 -21.67 18.94 4.99
C GLY A 534 -22.50 20.21 5.20
N ILE A 535 -21.86 21.23 5.72
CA ILE A 535 -22.41 22.57 5.85
C ILE A 535 -21.35 23.60 5.48
N ASN A 536 -21.77 24.65 4.78
CA ASN A 536 -20.96 25.80 4.46
C ASN A 536 -21.61 27.05 5.07
N GLY A 537 -20.80 27.99 5.57
CA GLY A 537 -21.26 29.25 6.10
C GLY A 537 -20.34 30.41 5.69
N THR A 538 -20.91 31.58 5.49
CA THR A 538 -20.19 32.84 5.16
C THR A 538 -20.70 33.98 6.03
N GLY A 539 -19.93 35.09 6.14
CA GLY A 539 -20.30 36.26 6.91
C GLY A 539 -20.09 36.08 8.41
N PHE A 540 -18.86 36.11 8.86
CA PHE A 540 -18.46 35.97 10.27
C PHE A 540 -18.15 37.35 10.87
N ALA A 541 -18.49 37.52 12.16
CA ALA A 541 -18.22 38.78 12.89
C ALA A 541 -16.70 38.94 13.17
N ASN A 542 -15.96 37.85 13.36
CA ASN A 542 -14.51 37.81 13.58
C ASN A 542 -13.96 36.41 13.23
N ASP A 543 -12.63 36.29 13.25
CA ASP A 543 -11.91 35.07 12.88
C ASP A 543 -11.53 34.17 14.08
N ASP A 544 -11.89 34.56 15.35
CA ASP A 544 -11.34 33.95 16.56
C ASP A 544 -11.66 32.43 16.70
N LEU A 545 -12.91 32.05 16.42
CA LEU A 545 -13.37 30.66 16.53
C LEU A 545 -13.25 29.85 15.23
N THR A 546 -12.89 30.52 14.12
CA THR A 546 -12.74 29.91 12.80
C THR A 546 -13.98 29.08 12.40
N TYR A 547 -13.84 27.87 11.87
CA TYR A 547 -14.96 26.96 11.52
C TYR A 547 -15.80 26.53 12.73
N ASN A 548 -15.32 26.67 13.97
CA ASN A 548 -16.11 26.34 15.16
C ASN A 548 -17.27 27.33 15.39
N ALA A 549 -17.22 28.53 14.79
CA ALA A 549 -18.30 29.50 14.79
C ALA A 549 -19.28 29.36 13.61
N ILE A 550 -19.25 28.24 12.87
CA ILE A 550 -20.11 28.08 11.67
C ILE A 550 -21.60 28.29 11.96
N GLY A 551 -22.05 28.00 13.21
CA GLY A 551 -23.43 28.27 13.65
C GLY A 551 -23.81 29.74 13.79
N SER A 552 -22.84 30.69 13.69
CA SER A 552 -23.05 32.13 13.73
C SER A 552 -22.75 32.83 12.39
N ALA A 553 -22.67 32.08 11.31
CA ALA A 553 -22.54 32.64 9.96
C ALA A 553 -23.83 33.39 9.57
N ASN A 554 -23.69 34.50 8.83
CA ASN A 554 -24.84 35.26 8.34
C ASN A 554 -25.58 34.51 7.22
N GLU A 555 -24.86 33.76 6.40
CA GLU A 555 -25.42 33.02 5.27
C GLU A 555 -24.96 31.55 5.30
N TYR A 556 -25.85 30.65 4.95
CA TYR A 556 -25.57 29.22 4.86
C TYR A 556 -25.81 28.71 3.46
N GLY A 557 -24.88 27.90 2.95
CA GLY A 557 -25.13 27.06 1.81
C GLY A 557 -26.12 25.95 2.16
N THR A 558 -26.74 25.35 1.13
CA THR A 558 -27.62 24.19 1.34
C THR A 558 -26.82 23.06 2.01
N PRO A 559 -27.25 22.60 3.21
CA PRO A 559 -26.60 21.46 3.83
C PRO A 559 -26.68 20.22 2.93
N THR A 560 -25.58 19.45 2.87
CA THR A 560 -25.56 18.18 2.15
C THR A 560 -25.77 17.04 3.12
N TRP A 561 -26.61 16.09 2.74
CA TRP A 561 -26.82 14.83 3.45
C TRP A 561 -26.94 13.72 2.43
N GLU A 562 -25.98 12.79 2.42
CA GLU A 562 -25.93 11.69 1.49
C GLU A 562 -25.88 10.37 2.27
N LEU A 563 -26.64 9.39 1.81
CA LEU A 563 -26.63 8.03 2.30
C LEU A 563 -26.45 7.08 1.13
N SER A 564 -25.52 6.18 1.24
CA SER A 564 -25.27 5.13 0.25
C SER A 564 -24.96 3.81 0.96
N ASP A 565 -25.49 2.70 0.45
CA ASP A 565 -25.20 1.38 0.98
C ASP A 565 -24.88 0.36 -0.11
N ARG A 566 -24.12 -0.67 0.27
CA ARG A 566 -23.82 -1.84 -0.55
C ARG A 566 -23.93 -3.09 0.29
N LYS A 567 -24.60 -4.11 -0.25
CA LYS A 567 -24.79 -5.41 0.40
C LYS A 567 -24.21 -6.50 -0.50
N LEU A 568 -23.49 -7.42 0.09
CA LEU A 568 -22.86 -8.55 -0.59
C LEU A 568 -23.15 -9.83 0.20
N LEU A 569 -23.70 -10.82 -0.49
CA LEU A 569 -23.88 -12.20 0.00
C LEU A 569 -22.97 -13.12 -0.80
N SER A 570 -22.15 -13.92 -0.12
CA SER A 570 -21.13 -14.74 -0.76
C SER A 570 -21.15 -16.18 -0.27
N PHE A 571 -20.90 -17.12 -1.18
CA PHE A 571 -20.65 -18.53 -0.90
C PHE A 571 -19.37 -18.98 -1.58
N LEU A 572 -18.55 -19.76 -0.88
CA LEU A 572 -17.32 -20.35 -1.39
C LEU A 572 -17.27 -21.83 -1.07
N GLY A 573 -17.01 -22.66 -2.08
CA GLY A 573 -16.57 -24.03 -1.93
C GLY A 573 -15.16 -24.18 -2.48
N ARG A 574 -14.22 -24.69 -1.69
CA ARG A 574 -12.84 -24.93 -2.10
C ARG A 574 -12.40 -26.31 -1.69
N VAL A 575 -11.71 -27.03 -2.58
CA VAL A 575 -11.09 -28.33 -2.33
C VAL A 575 -9.60 -28.22 -2.67
N ARG A 576 -8.77 -28.70 -1.76
CA ARG A 576 -7.34 -28.90 -1.96
C ARG A 576 -6.99 -30.37 -1.79
N TYR A 577 -6.14 -30.87 -2.67
CA TYR A 577 -5.67 -32.25 -2.62
C TYR A 577 -4.19 -32.29 -2.88
N ASN A 578 -3.44 -32.82 -1.91
CA ASN A 578 -2.02 -33.07 -2.02
C ASN A 578 -1.77 -34.56 -2.16
N LEU A 579 -1.20 -34.97 -3.31
CA LEU A 579 -0.92 -36.32 -3.69
C LEU A 579 0.59 -36.59 -3.66
N PHE A 580 1.05 -37.54 -2.83
CA PHE A 580 2.44 -37.96 -2.65
C PHE A 580 3.38 -36.82 -2.18
N GLU A 581 2.84 -35.73 -1.61
CA GLU A 581 3.57 -34.50 -1.34
C GLU A 581 4.24 -33.86 -2.58
N LYS A 582 3.86 -34.27 -3.79
CA LYS A 582 4.41 -33.88 -5.08
C LYS A 582 3.44 -33.08 -5.94
N TYR A 583 2.20 -33.56 -6.04
CA TYR A 583 1.17 -33.03 -6.91
C TYR A 583 0.09 -32.37 -6.08
N LEU A 584 -0.03 -31.05 -6.22
CA LEU A 584 -0.94 -30.22 -5.44
C LEU A 584 -2.03 -29.70 -6.35
N PHE A 585 -3.27 -29.98 -6.01
CA PHE A 585 -4.45 -29.51 -6.74
C PHE A 585 -5.28 -28.59 -5.85
N THR A 586 -5.79 -27.50 -6.41
CA THR A 586 -6.76 -26.61 -5.77
C THR A 586 -7.88 -26.33 -6.74
N PHE A 587 -9.13 -26.48 -6.32
CA PHE A 587 -10.31 -26.08 -7.05
C PHE A 587 -11.20 -25.26 -6.14
N ALA A 588 -11.73 -24.15 -6.65
CA ALA A 588 -12.69 -23.34 -5.93
C ALA A 588 -13.79 -22.81 -6.84
N LEU A 589 -15.00 -22.75 -6.29
CA LEU A 589 -16.12 -22.03 -6.89
C LEU A 589 -16.64 -21.03 -5.87
N ARG A 590 -16.69 -19.78 -6.30
CA ARG A 590 -17.30 -18.71 -5.52
C ARG A 590 -18.50 -18.15 -6.23
N VAL A 591 -19.54 -17.85 -5.44
CA VAL A 591 -20.77 -17.22 -5.90
C VAL A 591 -20.98 -15.97 -5.06
N ASP A 592 -21.02 -14.80 -5.70
CA ASP A 592 -21.23 -13.51 -5.05
C ASP A 592 -22.51 -12.85 -5.57
N GLY A 593 -23.38 -12.41 -4.66
CA GLY A 593 -24.60 -11.64 -4.97
C GLY A 593 -24.48 -10.22 -4.42
N SER A 594 -24.50 -9.20 -5.29
CA SER A 594 -24.37 -7.79 -4.89
C SER A 594 -25.62 -6.96 -5.18
N SER A 595 -25.95 -6.05 -4.25
CA SER A 595 -27.07 -5.13 -4.37
C SER A 595 -26.92 -4.09 -5.48
N VAL A 596 -25.69 -3.80 -5.95
CA VAL A 596 -25.40 -2.74 -6.93
C VAL A 596 -25.79 -3.11 -8.36
N PHE A 597 -25.95 -4.41 -8.64
CA PHE A 597 -26.29 -4.89 -9.99
C PHE A 597 -27.80 -5.02 -10.22
N GLY A 598 -28.14 -5.03 -11.50
CA GLY A 598 -29.52 -5.17 -11.96
C GLY A 598 -30.18 -6.47 -11.50
N LYS A 599 -31.51 -6.49 -11.45
CA LYS A 599 -32.32 -7.60 -10.94
C LYS A 599 -31.93 -8.95 -11.54
N ASN A 600 -31.59 -8.98 -12.82
CA ASN A 600 -31.27 -10.20 -13.56
C ASN A 600 -29.83 -10.70 -13.37
N ASN A 601 -28.90 -9.87 -12.89
CA ASN A 601 -27.46 -10.13 -12.88
C ASN A 601 -26.82 -9.92 -11.50
N LYS A 602 -27.60 -10.03 -10.41
CA LYS A 602 -27.08 -9.84 -9.05
C LYS A 602 -25.99 -10.83 -8.67
N TYR A 603 -26.09 -12.09 -9.17
CA TYR A 603 -25.16 -13.15 -8.83
C TYR A 603 -24.12 -13.35 -9.92
N GLY A 604 -22.84 -13.38 -9.51
CA GLY A 604 -21.70 -13.77 -10.33
C GLY A 604 -21.10 -15.09 -9.88
N TYR A 605 -20.58 -15.88 -10.83
CA TYR A 605 -19.98 -17.20 -10.60
C TYR A 605 -18.52 -17.16 -11.00
N PHE A 606 -17.62 -17.48 -10.06
CA PHE A 606 -16.18 -17.30 -10.22
C PHE A 606 -15.44 -18.62 -9.94
N PRO A 607 -15.33 -19.51 -10.95
CA PRO A 607 -14.54 -20.75 -10.82
C PRO A 607 -13.05 -20.46 -10.90
N SER A 608 -12.25 -21.22 -10.17
CA SER A 608 -10.79 -21.19 -10.27
C SER A 608 -10.18 -22.58 -10.01
N GLY A 609 -9.02 -22.84 -10.63
CA GLY A 609 -8.26 -24.05 -10.47
C GLY A 609 -6.76 -23.75 -10.45
N ALA A 610 -6.01 -24.51 -9.66
CA ALA A 610 -4.56 -24.44 -9.66
C ALA A 610 -3.95 -25.84 -9.49
N PHE A 611 -2.78 -25.99 -10.09
CA PHE A 611 -1.96 -27.18 -10.01
C PHE A 611 -0.52 -26.79 -9.68
N ALA A 612 0.12 -27.50 -8.78
CA ALA A 612 1.56 -27.35 -8.57
C ALA A 612 2.23 -28.73 -8.53
N TRP A 613 3.40 -28.79 -9.16
CA TRP A 613 4.25 -29.98 -9.21
C TRP A 613 5.58 -29.69 -8.56
N ARG A 614 5.88 -30.39 -7.46
CA ARG A 614 7.17 -30.35 -6.79
C ARG A 614 8.12 -31.29 -7.50
N ILE A 615 8.82 -30.80 -8.52
CA ILE A 615 9.70 -31.59 -9.38
C ILE A 615 10.91 -32.10 -8.60
N ASN A 616 11.37 -31.34 -7.59
CA ASN A 616 12.48 -31.74 -6.72
C ASN A 616 12.19 -33.00 -5.89
N GLU A 617 10.90 -33.33 -5.64
CA GLU A 617 10.51 -34.54 -4.91
C GLU A 617 10.46 -35.82 -5.79
N GLU A 618 10.67 -35.66 -7.09
CA GLU A 618 10.71 -36.81 -8.00
C GLU A 618 11.97 -37.62 -7.82
N SER A 619 11.84 -38.95 -7.99
CA SER A 619 12.94 -39.90 -7.77
C SER A 619 14.20 -39.57 -8.58
N PHE A 620 14.04 -39.06 -9.79
CA PHE A 620 15.15 -38.69 -10.69
C PHE A 620 15.90 -37.41 -10.28
N LEU A 621 15.32 -36.55 -9.40
CA LEU A 621 15.96 -35.31 -8.88
C LEU A 621 16.25 -35.36 -7.39
N LYS A 622 15.72 -36.33 -6.65
CA LYS A 622 15.85 -36.42 -5.19
C LYS A 622 17.29 -36.48 -4.68
N GLU A 623 18.22 -36.99 -5.50
CA GLU A 623 19.65 -37.05 -5.19
C GLU A 623 20.45 -35.83 -5.72
N ALA A 624 19.83 -34.88 -6.37
CA ALA A 624 20.50 -33.70 -6.94
C ALA A 624 20.92 -32.73 -5.83
N LYS A 625 22.14 -32.89 -5.30
CA LYS A 625 22.69 -32.12 -4.17
C LYS A 625 22.70 -30.59 -4.38
N LEU A 626 22.69 -30.14 -5.63
CA LEU A 626 22.70 -28.70 -5.98
C LEU A 626 21.30 -28.08 -5.96
N LEU A 627 20.26 -28.89 -6.20
CA LEU A 627 18.87 -28.43 -6.33
C LEU A 627 18.14 -28.62 -4.99
N SER A 628 17.76 -27.53 -4.35
CA SER A 628 17.03 -27.56 -3.07
C SER A 628 15.52 -27.37 -3.24
N ASN A 629 15.07 -26.74 -4.33
CA ASN A 629 13.66 -26.57 -4.67
C ASN A 629 13.48 -26.44 -6.17
N LEU A 630 12.48 -27.13 -6.73
CA LEU A 630 12.01 -26.89 -8.09
C LEU A 630 10.52 -27.22 -8.14
N LYS A 631 9.68 -26.17 -8.27
CA LYS A 631 8.22 -26.31 -8.30
C LYS A 631 7.64 -25.54 -9.47
N LEU A 632 6.87 -26.23 -10.31
CA LEU A 632 6.06 -25.63 -11.37
C LEU A 632 4.66 -25.36 -10.83
N ARG A 633 4.12 -24.18 -11.09
CA ARG A 633 2.76 -23.76 -10.70
C ARG A 633 1.99 -23.31 -11.92
N LEU A 634 0.75 -23.79 -12.03
CA LEU A 634 -0.20 -23.40 -13.07
C LEU A 634 -1.50 -22.98 -12.38
N SER A 635 -2.07 -21.84 -12.71
CA SER A 635 -3.39 -21.47 -12.24
C SER A 635 -4.21 -20.81 -13.34
N TYR A 636 -5.53 -21.03 -13.31
CA TYR A 636 -6.50 -20.41 -14.19
C TYR A 636 -7.80 -20.17 -13.43
N GLY A 637 -8.41 -19.01 -13.61
CA GLY A 637 -9.67 -18.73 -12.93
C GLY A 637 -10.23 -17.35 -13.25
N ALA A 638 -11.46 -17.12 -12.78
CA ALA A 638 -12.18 -15.88 -12.92
C ALA A 638 -12.42 -15.23 -11.55
N VAL A 639 -12.41 -13.90 -11.51
CA VAL A 639 -12.79 -13.07 -10.36
C VAL A 639 -13.66 -11.92 -10.86
N GLY A 640 -14.68 -11.55 -10.07
CA GLY A 640 -15.57 -10.43 -10.37
C GLY A 640 -15.09 -9.12 -9.80
N ASN A 641 -15.52 -8.00 -10.40
CA ASN A 641 -15.37 -6.67 -9.82
C ASN A 641 -16.76 -6.04 -9.66
N GLN A 642 -17.05 -5.50 -8.47
CA GLN A 642 -18.27 -4.77 -8.15
C GLN A 642 -18.07 -3.25 -8.07
N GLY A 643 -17.09 -2.71 -8.81
CA GLY A 643 -16.71 -1.29 -8.78
C GLY A 643 -17.76 -0.33 -9.38
N VAL A 644 -19.04 -0.62 -9.17
CA VAL A 644 -20.18 0.21 -9.55
C VAL A 644 -20.62 1.05 -8.37
N THR A 645 -20.89 2.32 -8.60
CA THR A 645 -21.54 3.19 -7.63
C THR A 645 -22.91 2.60 -7.28
N PRO A 646 -23.28 2.51 -6.00
CA PRO A 646 -24.63 2.06 -5.60
C PRO A 646 -25.74 2.81 -6.32
N TYR A 647 -26.85 2.11 -6.56
CA TYR A 647 -28.08 2.62 -7.18
C TYR A 647 -28.03 2.92 -8.70
N LYS A 648 -26.89 2.76 -9.38
CA LYS A 648 -26.77 2.93 -10.85
C LYS A 648 -27.70 2.02 -11.67
N SER A 649 -28.14 0.91 -11.10
CA SER A 649 -29.14 0.02 -11.70
C SER A 649 -30.59 0.44 -11.44
N LEU A 650 -30.80 1.54 -10.68
CA LEU A 650 -32.13 2.08 -10.33
C LEU A 650 -32.36 3.43 -11.01
N GLY A 651 -33.61 3.79 -11.28
CA GLY A 651 -34.01 5.10 -11.76
C GLY A 651 -33.96 6.11 -10.61
N LEU A 652 -32.98 7.00 -10.64
CA LEU A 652 -32.86 8.09 -9.69
C LEU A 652 -33.60 9.32 -10.23
N THR A 653 -34.03 10.18 -9.32
CA THR A 653 -34.63 11.48 -9.64
C THR A 653 -33.76 12.59 -9.05
N ASP A 654 -33.58 13.64 -9.81
CA ASP A 654 -32.90 14.84 -9.38
C ASP A 654 -33.92 15.87 -8.88
N ARG A 655 -33.59 16.53 -7.79
CA ARG A 655 -34.39 17.64 -7.27
C ARG A 655 -34.29 18.84 -8.21
N TYR A 656 -35.43 19.40 -8.56
CA TYR A 656 -35.56 20.56 -9.42
C TYR A 656 -36.32 21.65 -8.67
N LEU A 657 -35.81 22.88 -8.73
CA LEU A 657 -36.49 24.05 -8.17
C LEU A 657 -37.05 24.85 -9.35
N THR A 658 -38.31 25.13 -9.31
CA THR A 658 -38.99 26.02 -10.29
C THR A 658 -39.76 27.09 -9.55
N GLU A 659 -39.92 28.22 -10.18
CA GLU A 659 -40.73 29.31 -9.66
C GLU A 659 -42.05 29.36 -10.36
N PHE A 660 -43.14 29.43 -9.58
CA PHE A 660 -44.51 29.70 -10.04
C PHE A 660 -44.99 30.96 -9.33
N GLY A 661 -44.94 32.06 -10.03
CA GLY A 661 -45.18 33.36 -9.45
C GLY A 661 -44.13 33.69 -8.37
N ASP A 662 -44.56 34.02 -7.16
CA ASP A 662 -43.70 34.36 -6.02
C ASP A 662 -43.35 33.12 -5.17
N LYS A 663 -43.63 31.92 -5.62
CA LYS A 663 -43.39 30.69 -4.87
C LYS A 663 -42.38 29.75 -5.55
N THR A 664 -41.33 29.43 -4.87
CA THR A 664 -40.43 28.33 -5.27
C THR A 664 -41.08 26.98 -4.97
N ILE A 665 -41.24 26.16 -6.01
CA ILE A 665 -41.82 24.81 -5.94
C ILE A 665 -40.70 23.79 -6.16
N ILE A 666 -40.65 22.75 -5.33
CA ILE A 666 -39.78 21.61 -5.49
C ILE A 666 -40.44 20.61 -6.45
N GLY A 667 -39.82 20.40 -7.60
CA GLY A 667 -40.16 19.32 -8.52
C GLY A 667 -39.08 18.24 -8.51
N TYR A 668 -39.33 17.11 -9.14
CA TYR A 668 -38.38 16.02 -9.36
C TYR A 668 -38.37 15.68 -10.84
N LEU A 669 -37.18 15.66 -11.43
CA LEU A 669 -36.97 15.22 -12.80
C LEU A 669 -36.28 13.86 -12.79
N PRO A 670 -36.42 13.02 -13.82
CA PRO A 670 -35.54 11.89 -14.00
C PRO A 670 -34.11 12.36 -14.00
N GLY A 671 -33.22 11.61 -13.34
CA GLY A 671 -31.78 11.91 -13.35
C GLY A 671 -31.23 11.89 -14.77
N THR A 672 -30.04 12.46 -14.96
CA THR A 672 -29.42 12.58 -16.29
C THR A 672 -28.96 11.24 -16.88
N GLU A 673 -28.92 10.18 -16.08
CA GLU A 673 -28.44 8.86 -16.46
C GLU A 673 -29.62 7.87 -16.62
N LEU A 674 -29.69 7.24 -17.79
CA LEU A 674 -30.67 6.18 -18.07
C LEU A 674 -30.29 4.90 -17.32
N THR A 675 -31.24 4.36 -16.56
CA THR A 675 -31.09 3.08 -15.85
C THR A 675 -30.75 1.91 -16.75
N ASN A 676 -29.89 1.01 -16.21
CA ASN A 676 -29.60 -0.25 -16.85
C ASN A 676 -29.96 -1.45 -15.94
N PRO A 677 -31.14 -2.07 -16.09
CA PRO A 677 -31.54 -3.23 -15.29
C PRO A 677 -30.70 -4.48 -15.58
N ASN A 678 -29.95 -4.49 -16.67
CA ASN A 678 -29.08 -5.58 -17.09
C ASN A 678 -27.60 -5.36 -16.68
N LEU A 679 -27.33 -4.34 -15.86
CA LEU A 679 -25.99 -4.07 -15.34
C LEU A 679 -25.45 -5.30 -14.59
N LYS A 680 -24.25 -5.73 -14.96
CA LYS A 680 -23.63 -6.96 -14.46
C LYS A 680 -22.17 -6.76 -14.03
N TRP A 681 -21.60 -7.81 -13.50
CA TRP A 681 -20.22 -7.89 -13.04
C TRP A 681 -19.21 -7.66 -14.17
N GLU A 682 -18.15 -6.89 -13.89
CA GLU A 682 -16.92 -6.98 -14.67
C GLU A 682 -16.22 -8.29 -14.30
N THR A 683 -15.73 -9.04 -15.28
CA THR A 683 -15.10 -10.34 -15.05
C THR A 683 -13.65 -10.36 -15.55
N SER A 684 -12.72 -10.56 -14.61
CA SER A 684 -11.29 -10.76 -14.91
C SER A 684 -10.95 -12.24 -14.92
N THR A 685 -10.59 -12.78 -16.06
CA THR A 685 -10.11 -14.15 -16.24
C THR A 685 -8.59 -14.14 -16.40
N SER A 686 -7.89 -14.87 -15.54
CA SER A 686 -6.42 -14.85 -15.47
C SER A 686 -5.83 -16.25 -15.55
N GLY A 687 -4.85 -16.44 -16.44
CA GLY A 687 -3.94 -17.60 -16.45
C GLY A 687 -2.56 -17.20 -15.93
N ASN A 688 -1.93 -18.03 -15.11
CA ASN A 688 -0.62 -17.80 -14.55
C ASN A 688 0.24 -19.07 -14.61
N ILE A 689 1.51 -18.92 -14.99
CA ILE A 689 2.54 -19.95 -14.97
C ILE A 689 3.68 -19.44 -14.09
N GLY A 690 4.07 -20.20 -13.09
CA GLY A 690 5.15 -19.84 -12.16
C GLY A 690 6.14 -21.00 -12.00
N LEU A 691 7.41 -20.65 -11.91
CA LEU A 691 8.51 -21.57 -11.59
C LEU A 691 9.23 -21.08 -10.35
N ASP A 692 9.12 -21.83 -9.25
CA ASP A 692 9.92 -21.60 -8.04
C ASP A 692 11.16 -22.49 -8.11
N PHE A 693 12.33 -21.90 -7.85
CA PHE A 693 13.60 -22.62 -7.86
C PHE A 693 14.47 -22.30 -6.65
N GLY A 694 15.29 -23.25 -6.27
CA GLY A 694 16.26 -23.11 -5.18
C GLY A 694 17.50 -23.95 -5.45
N PHE A 695 18.69 -23.36 -5.23
CA PHE A 695 19.98 -24.01 -5.40
C PHE A 695 20.87 -23.83 -4.19
N PHE A 696 21.84 -24.74 -4.02
CA PHE A 696 22.88 -24.66 -2.97
C PHE A 696 22.29 -24.54 -1.55
N ASN A 697 21.32 -25.40 -1.20
CA ASN A 697 20.62 -25.40 0.08
C ASN A 697 19.97 -24.04 0.37
N GLY A 698 19.25 -23.47 -0.62
CA GLY A 698 18.52 -22.21 -0.48
C GLY A 698 19.40 -20.95 -0.55
N ARG A 699 20.71 -21.05 -0.80
CA ARG A 699 21.57 -19.87 -0.98
C ARG A 699 21.22 -19.04 -2.22
N ILE A 700 20.61 -19.66 -3.20
CA ILE A 700 19.99 -19.01 -4.35
C ILE A 700 18.55 -19.52 -4.41
N ASN A 701 17.58 -18.65 -4.28
CA ASN A 701 16.16 -19.00 -4.45
C ASN A 701 15.44 -17.87 -5.20
N GLY A 702 14.42 -18.24 -5.94
CA GLY A 702 13.66 -17.26 -6.71
C GLY A 702 12.41 -17.83 -7.31
N THR A 703 11.69 -16.93 -7.96
CA THR A 703 10.44 -17.21 -8.66
C THR A 703 10.43 -16.45 -9.98
N ILE A 704 10.01 -17.11 -11.05
CA ILE A 704 9.72 -16.50 -12.35
C ILE A 704 8.25 -16.77 -12.63
N GLU A 705 7.48 -15.71 -12.93
CA GLU A 705 6.06 -15.81 -13.23
C GLU A 705 5.72 -15.12 -14.55
N TYR A 706 4.85 -15.75 -15.34
CA TYR A 706 4.19 -15.15 -16.48
C TYR A 706 2.68 -15.21 -16.26
N TYR A 707 2.00 -14.11 -16.50
CA TYR A 707 0.56 -14.03 -16.40
C TYR A 707 -0.08 -13.37 -17.63
N ASN A 708 -1.34 -13.75 -17.87
CA ASN A 708 -2.19 -13.15 -18.89
C ASN A 708 -3.61 -13.05 -18.33
N THR A 709 -4.11 -11.82 -18.19
CA THR A 709 -5.44 -11.50 -17.67
C THR A 709 -6.26 -10.79 -18.73
N LYS A 710 -7.44 -11.29 -19.01
CA LYS A 710 -8.44 -10.63 -19.83
C LYS A 710 -9.60 -10.19 -18.93
N THR A 711 -9.93 -8.89 -18.94
CA THR A 711 -11.13 -8.36 -18.27
C THR A 711 -12.17 -8.04 -19.32
N THR A 712 -13.35 -8.61 -19.17
CA THR A 712 -14.51 -8.45 -20.04
C THR A 712 -15.66 -7.80 -19.29
N ASP A 713 -16.66 -7.33 -20.05
CA ASP A 713 -17.84 -6.69 -19.50
C ASP A 713 -17.51 -5.46 -18.63
N LEU A 714 -16.42 -4.74 -19.00
CA LEU A 714 -16.03 -3.52 -18.30
C LEU A 714 -17.11 -2.47 -18.40
N LEU A 715 -17.29 -1.76 -17.30
CA LEU A 715 -18.25 -0.67 -17.19
C LEU A 715 -17.75 0.57 -17.92
N VAL A 716 -18.60 1.10 -18.78
CA VAL A 716 -18.38 2.38 -19.47
C VAL A 716 -19.65 3.20 -19.40
N THR A 717 -19.49 4.51 -19.24
CA THR A 717 -20.60 5.46 -19.36
C THR A 717 -20.71 5.89 -20.81
N LYS A 718 -21.73 5.43 -21.49
CA LYS A 718 -21.98 5.73 -22.90
C LYS A 718 -22.92 6.94 -23.04
N SER A 719 -22.55 7.89 -23.87
CA SER A 719 -23.47 8.96 -24.29
C SER A 719 -24.59 8.41 -25.13
N ILE A 720 -25.80 8.86 -24.85
CA ILE A 720 -27.03 8.48 -25.60
C ILE A 720 -27.73 9.72 -26.13
N PRO A 721 -28.53 9.61 -27.18
CA PRO A 721 -29.24 10.76 -27.73
C PRO A 721 -30.14 11.45 -26.69
N SER A 722 -29.95 12.76 -26.52
CA SER A 722 -30.71 13.56 -25.55
C SER A 722 -32.23 13.60 -25.80
N SER A 723 -32.65 13.22 -26.99
CA SER A 723 -34.07 13.02 -27.34
C SER A 723 -34.77 11.94 -26.48
N LEU A 724 -34.00 11.07 -25.81
CA LEU A 724 -34.52 10.08 -24.87
C LEU A 724 -34.77 10.65 -23.45
N GLY A 725 -34.46 11.93 -23.22
CA GLY A 725 -34.59 12.58 -21.92
C GLY A 725 -33.43 12.29 -20.98
N TYR A 726 -32.39 11.58 -21.44
CA TYR A 726 -31.18 11.25 -20.67
C TYR A 726 -29.95 11.56 -21.52
N SER A 727 -28.82 11.83 -20.87
CA SER A 727 -27.55 12.13 -21.54
C SER A 727 -26.60 10.94 -21.62
N THR A 728 -26.67 10.04 -20.64
CA THR A 728 -25.74 8.93 -20.51
C THR A 728 -26.40 7.64 -20.04
N GLN A 729 -25.74 6.51 -20.26
CA GLN A 729 -26.10 5.21 -19.70
C GLN A 729 -24.84 4.42 -19.34
N THR A 730 -24.78 3.85 -18.13
CA THR A 730 -23.70 2.91 -17.75
C THR A 730 -24.01 1.52 -18.31
N VAL A 731 -23.07 0.94 -19.06
CA VAL A 731 -23.19 -0.34 -19.75
C VAL A 731 -21.93 -1.19 -19.60
N ASN A 732 -22.08 -2.52 -19.79
CA ASN A 732 -20.97 -3.48 -19.77
C ASN A 732 -20.54 -3.83 -21.20
N LEU A 733 -19.61 -3.11 -21.78
CA LEU A 733 -19.23 -3.28 -23.21
C LEU A 733 -17.72 -3.38 -23.46
N ALA A 734 -16.88 -2.82 -22.59
CA ALA A 734 -15.45 -2.72 -22.85
C ALA A 734 -14.68 -3.99 -22.48
N GLU A 735 -13.52 -4.15 -23.08
CA GLU A 735 -12.58 -5.24 -22.82
C GLU A 735 -11.15 -4.71 -22.67
N MET A 736 -10.39 -5.28 -21.75
CA MET A 736 -8.99 -4.94 -21.48
C MET A 736 -8.14 -6.19 -21.29
N LYS A 737 -6.86 -6.09 -21.63
CA LYS A 737 -5.88 -7.16 -21.42
C LYS A 737 -4.67 -6.65 -20.65
N ASN A 738 -4.21 -7.45 -19.68
CA ASN A 738 -2.95 -7.28 -18.98
C ASN A 738 -2.11 -8.55 -19.11
N ASN A 739 -0.86 -8.42 -19.50
CA ASN A 739 0.08 -9.54 -19.47
C ASN A 739 1.45 -9.05 -19.04
N GLY A 740 2.22 -9.93 -18.38
CA GLY A 740 3.50 -9.52 -17.86
C GLY A 740 4.38 -10.64 -17.33
N ILE A 741 5.61 -10.25 -17.01
CA ILE A 741 6.63 -11.13 -16.42
C ILE A 741 7.06 -10.53 -15.10
N GLU A 742 7.18 -11.38 -14.09
CA GLU A 742 7.65 -11.06 -12.75
C GLU A 742 8.82 -11.98 -12.40
N ILE A 743 9.88 -11.41 -11.84
CA ILE A 743 11.05 -12.16 -11.39
C ILE A 743 11.37 -11.72 -9.97
N THR A 744 11.56 -12.68 -9.08
CA THR A 744 12.12 -12.46 -7.73
C THR A 744 13.31 -13.39 -7.57
N LEU A 745 14.45 -12.84 -7.13
CA LEU A 745 15.67 -13.60 -6.87
C LEU A 745 16.24 -13.15 -5.52
N ASN A 746 16.47 -14.11 -4.63
CA ASN A 746 17.15 -13.89 -3.36
C ASN A 746 18.41 -14.77 -3.34
N THR A 747 19.53 -14.14 -3.02
CA THR A 747 20.82 -14.85 -2.98
C THR A 747 21.58 -14.51 -1.71
N THR A 748 22.36 -15.49 -1.21
CA THR A 748 23.35 -15.31 -0.17
C THR A 748 24.72 -15.69 -0.76
N PRO A 749 25.39 -14.79 -1.52
CA PRO A 749 26.64 -15.09 -2.19
C PRO A 749 27.73 -15.52 -1.22
N VAL A 750 27.82 -14.86 -0.06
CA VAL A 750 28.81 -15.17 0.97
C VAL A 750 28.12 -15.42 2.31
N LYS A 751 28.40 -16.59 2.91
CA LYS A 751 28.03 -16.94 4.27
C LYS A 751 29.23 -17.62 4.91
N ILE A 752 29.95 -16.89 5.74
CA ILE A 752 31.08 -17.35 6.56
C ILE A 752 30.81 -16.99 8.02
N LYS A 753 31.57 -17.51 8.97
CA LYS A 753 31.31 -17.50 10.40
C LYS A 753 30.62 -16.21 10.94
N ASP A 754 31.25 -15.06 10.76
CA ASP A 754 30.74 -13.78 11.30
C ASP A 754 30.24 -12.84 10.22
N PHE A 755 30.28 -13.23 8.94
CA PHE A 755 29.93 -12.38 7.81
C PHE A 755 28.90 -13.04 6.90
N ARG A 756 27.81 -12.31 6.62
CA ARG A 756 26.78 -12.70 5.70
C ARG A 756 26.48 -11.56 4.72
N TRP A 757 26.48 -11.88 3.44
CA TRP A 757 26.08 -10.99 2.37
C TRP A 757 24.85 -11.55 1.66
N ASN A 758 23.75 -10.77 1.63
CA ASN A 758 22.54 -11.13 0.88
C ASN A 758 22.32 -10.11 -0.23
N VAL A 759 21.77 -10.57 -1.35
CA VAL A 759 21.33 -9.76 -2.48
C VAL A 759 19.93 -10.21 -2.88
N ASN A 760 19.00 -9.25 -2.99
CA ASN A 760 17.64 -9.48 -3.51
C ASN A 760 17.43 -8.65 -4.77
N PHE A 761 16.72 -9.26 -5.71
CA PHE A 761 16.35 -8.62 -6.96
C PHE A 761 14.88 -8.87 -7.23
N THR A 762 14.16 -7.81 -7.63
CA THR A 762 12.80 -7.91 -8.16
C THR A 762 12.72 -7.23 -9.52
N PHE A 763 11.96 -7.81 -10.43
CA PHE A 763 11.68 -7.23 -11.75
C PHE A 763 10.23 -7.46 -12.10
N THR A 764 9.59 -6.44 -12.67
CA THR A 764 8.20 -6.48 -13.11
C THR A 764 8.05 -5.73 -14.42
N LYS A 765 7.52 -6.41 -15.42
CA LYS A 765 7.08 -5.81 -16.69
C LYS A 765 5.62 -6.15 -16.89
N ASN A 766 4.78 -5.12 -17.01
CA ASN A 766 3.35 -5.26 -17.31
C ASN A 766 3.02 -4.51 -18.60
N LYS A 767 2.23 -5.13 -19.47
CA LYS A 767 1.61 -4.50 -20.63
C LYS A 767 0.11 -4.47 -20.44
N ASN A 768 -0.46 -3.27 -20.34
CA ASN A 768 -1.89 -3.00 -20.33
C ASN A 768 -2.36 -2.60 -21.72
N GLU A 769 -3.54 -3.04 -22.16
CA GLU A 769 -4.04 -2.77 -23.50
C GLU A 769 -5.58 -2.81 -23.51
N ILE A 770 -6.22 -1.73 -23.98
CA ILE A 770 -7.65 -1.67 -24.27
C ILE A 770 -7.91 -2.48 -25.53
N LYS A 771 -8.80 -3.45 -25.49
CA LYS A 771 -9.17 -4.29 -26.63
C LYS A 771 -10.47 -3.84 -27.30
N LYS A 772 -11.37 -3.27 -26.53
CA LYS A 772 -12.67 -2.79 -26.97
C LYS A 772 -13.17 -1.73 -26.00
N ILE A 773 -13.87 -0.71 -26.49
CA ILE A 773 -14.49 0.33 -25.66
C ILE A 773 -16.01 0.09 -25.62
N ASP A 774 -16.76 0.63 -26.57
CA ASP A 774 -18.22 0.54 -26.58
C ASP A 774 -18.77 -0.31 -27.77
N GLY A 775 -17.86 -0.85 -28.58
CA GLY A 775 -18.18 -1.69 -29.73
C GLY A 775 -18.57 -0.93 -30.98
N GLN A 776 -18.47 0.41 -31.00
CA GLN A 776 -18.64 1.20 -32.21
C GLN A 776 -17.42 0.98 -33.12
N VAL A 777 -17.67 1.01 -34.43
CA VAL A 777 -16.64 0.87 -35.45
C VAL A 777 -16.82 1.96 -36.52
N ASP A 778 -15.73 2.31 -37.19
CA ASP A 778 -15.75 3.20 -38.35
C ASP A 778 -16.34 2.48 -39.59
N GLU A 779 -16.39 3.17 -40.70
CA GLU A 779 -16.87 2.65 -41.99
C GLU A 779 -16.06 1.46 -42.52
N ASN A 780 -14.81 1.29 -42.04
CA ASN A 780 -13.90 0.20 -42.40
C ASN A 780 -13.97 -0.97 -41.38
N GLY A 781 -14.82 -0.88 -40.35
CA GLY A 781 -14.97 -1.89 -39.31
C GLY A 781 -13.87 -1.82 -38.25
N LYS A 782 -13.03 -0.75 -38.19
CA LYS A 782 -12.06 -0.53 -37.14
C LYS A 782 -12.74 0.02 -35.90
N PRO A 783 -12.46 -0.49 -34.70
CA PRO A 783 -12.99 0.03 -33.47
C PRO A 783 -12.67 1.53 -33.28
N LEU A 784 -13.68 2.30 -32.85
CA LEU A 784 -13.52 3.72 -32.57
C LEU A 784 -12.85 3.95 -31.21
N ASP A 785 -12.02 4.98 -31.19
CA ASP A 785 -11.36 5.46 -29.98
C ASP A 785 -12.25 6.50 -29.26
N ASP A 786 -12.15 6.57 -27.93
CA ASP A 786 -12.78 7.62 -27.11
C ASP A 786 -11.73 8.67 -26.75
N VAL A 787 -11.59 9.65 -27.63
CA VAL A 787 -10.60 10.73 -27.50
C VAL A 787 -10.87 11.60 -26.27
N ASN A 788 -12.13 11.78 -25.87
CA ASN A 788 -12.51 12.61 -24.72
C ASN A 788 -12.00 12.00 -23.40
N ASN A 789 -12.17 10.68 -23.26
CA ASN A 789 -11.67 9.93 -22.10
C ASN A 789 -10.20 9.49 -22.27
N LYS A 790 -9.57 9.77 -23.42
CA LYS A 790 -8.22 9.32 -23.80
C LYS A 790 -8.09 7.79 -23.77
N TRP A 791 -9.13 7.08 -24.22
CA TRP A 791 -9.13 5.64 -24.39
C TRP A 791 -8.92 5.28 -25.85
N PHE A 792 -7.81 4.61 -26.12
CA PHE A 792 -7.41 4.23 -27.47
C PHE A 792 -7.27 2.71 -27.55
N VAL A 793 -7.91 2.11 -28.57
CA VAL A 793 -7.86 0.66 -28.79
C VAL A 793 -6.45 0.24 -29.20
N GLY A 794 -5.90 -0.76 -28.53
CA GLY A 794 -4.50 -1.20 -28.72
C GLY A 794 -3.47 -0.53 -27.83
N TYR A 795 -3.87 0.50 -27.08
CA TYR A 795 -3.01 1.25 -26.17
C TYR A 795 -3.37 1.00 -24.69
N PRO A 796 -2.48 1.37 -23.74
CA PRO A 796 -2.81 1.36 -22.32
C PRO A 796 -3.92 2.35 -21.97
N MET A 797 -4.64 2.10 -20.88
CA MET A 797 -5.69 3.02 -20.45
C MET A 797 -5.18 4.34 -19.85
N ASN A 798 -3.97 4.35 -19.31
CA ASN A 798 -3.39 5.52 -18.65
C ASN A 798 -2.37 6.19 -19.57
N VAL A 799 -2.86 7.14 -20.37
CA VAL A 799 -2.06 7.80 -21.40
C VAL A 799 -2.26 9.31 -21.43
N TYR A 800 -1.32 10.01 -22.02
CA TYR A 800 -1.50 11.34 -22.58
C TYR A 800 -1.77 11.23 -24.08
N TYR A 801 -2.39 12.25 -24.66
CA TYR A 801 -2.66 12.36 -26.09
C TYR A 801 -2.45 13.82 -26.48
N ASP A 802 -1.36 14.11 -27.17
CA ASP A 802 -0.97 15.48 -27.55
C ASP A 802 0.07 15.46 -28.67
N TYR A 803 0.41 16.66 -29.15
CA TYR A 803 1.48 16.87 -30.13
C TYR A 803 2.86 16.60 -29.56
N VAL A 804 3.82 16.33 -30.44
CA VAL A 804 5.23 16.10 -30.09
C VAL A 804 6.05 17.34 -30.40
N PHE A 805 6.74 17.85 -29.37
CA PHE A 805 7.71 18.94 -29.52
C PHE A 805 8.90 18.49 -30.38
N ASP A 806 9.29 19.27 -31.37
CA ASP A 806 10.38 18.97 -32.33
C ASP A 806 11.46 20.08 -32.38
N GLY A 807 11.32 21.07 -31.51
CA GLY A 807 12.25 22.20 -31.41
C GLY A 807 11.58 23.57 -31.50
N ILE A 808 12.36 24.58 -31.75
CA ILE A 808 11.94 25.97 -31.91
C ILE A 808 12.31 26.45 -33.31
N TRP A 809 11.37 27.10 -33.97
CA TRP A 809 11.62 27.70 -35.27
C TRP A 809 12.71 28.76 -35.18
N GLN A 810 13.75 28.62 -35.97
CA GLN A 810 14.89 29.55 -36.05
C GLN A 810 14.68 30.61 -37.13
N LYS A 811 15.45 31.67 -37.05
CA LYS A 811 15.39 32.79 -37.99
C LYS A 811 15.68 32.39 -39.44
N ASP A 812 16.57 31.41 -39.60
CA ASP A 812 17.07 30.96 -40.93
C ASP A 812 16.28 29.74 -41.46
N ASP A 813 15.23 29.27 -40.73
CA ASP A 813 14.38 28.17 -41.19
C ASP A 813 13.43 28.63 -42.33
N ASP A 814 13.17 27.77 -43.31
CA ASP A 814 12.17 27.98 -44.36
C ASP A 814 10.77 27.66 -43.83
N ILE A 815 10.25 28.56 -42.98
CA ILE A 815 8.95 28.40 -42.32
C ILE A 815 7.81 28.42 -43.34
N ALA A 816 7.90 29.29 -44.36
CA ALA A 816 6.80 29.49 -45.30
C ALA A 816 6.47 28.22 -46.13
N ASN A 817 7.46 27.35 -46.38
CA ASN A 817 7.27 26.09 -47.07
C ASN A 817 7.20 24.86 -46.16
N SER A 818 7.11 25.07 -44.83
CA SER A 818 7.08 23.99 -43.85
C SER A 818 5.65 23.53 -43.56
N HIS A 819 5.53 22.45 -42.75
CA HIS A 819 4.26 21.98 -42.22
C HIS A 819 3.57 22.96 -41.24
N MET A 820 4.22 24.08 -40.87
CA MET A 820 3.68 25.16 -39.99
C MET A 820 3.92 26.54 -40.62
N PRO A 821 3.36 26.84 -41.82
CA PRO A 821 3.69 28.03 -42.61
C PRO A 821 3.31 29.37 -41.97
N THR A 822 2.46 29.33 -40.92
CA THR A 822 2.06 30.52 -40.18
C THR A 822 2.90 30.75 -38.90
N ALA A 823 3.84 29.86 -38.61
CA ALA A 823 4.75 30.00 -37.46
C ALA A 823 5.73 31.20 -37.65
N THR A 824 6.31 31.62 -36.55
CA THR A 824 7.32 32.69 -36.54
C THR A 824 8.60 32.21 -35.87
N PRO A 825 9.76 32.81 -36.18
CA PRO A 825 10.97 32.53 -35.44
C PRO A 825 10.75 32.69 -33.94
N GLY A 826 11.23 31.74 -33.12
CA GLY A 826 10.99 31.69 -31.68
C GLY A 826 9.74 30.96 -31.25
N SER A 827 8.88 30.54 -32.17
CA SER A 827 7.68 29.71 -31.85
C SER A 827 8.00 28.22 -31.80
N ILE A 828 7.15 27.45 -31.14
CA ILE A 828 7.28 26.01 -31.03
C ILE A 828 7.13 25.33 -32.39
N LYS A 829 8.07 24.42 -32.71
CA LYS A 829 8.01 23.53 -33.85
C LYS A 829 7.48 22.17 -33.42
N LEU A 830 6.45 21.68 -34.06
CA LEU A 830 5.85 20.38 -33.84
C LEU A 830 6.34 19.36 -34.87
N ARG A 831 6.29 18.09 -34.48
CA ARG A 831 6.55 16.99 -35.41
C ARG A 831 5.32 16.71 -36.26
N ASP A 832 5.47 16.70 -37.57
CA ASP A 832 4.52 16.11 -38.49
C ASP A 832 4.66 14.59 -38.42
N VAL A 833 3.72 13.93 -37.77
CA VAL A 833 3.80 12.50 -37.45
C VAL A 833 3.38 11.64 -38.64
N ASN A 834 2.42 12.09 -39.40
CA ASN A 834 1.88 11.39 -40.57
C ASN A 834 2.57 11.78 -41.90
N ASN A 835 3.46 12.80 -41.87
CA ASN A 835 4.21 13.34 -43.00
C ASN A 835 3.30 13.85 -44.17
N ASP A 836 2.20 14.51 -43.83
CA ASP A 836 1.29 15.13 -44.81
C ASP A 836 1.57 16.62 -45.04
N ASN A 837 2.63 17.13 -44.38
CA ASN A 837 3.09 18.52 -44.43
C ASN A 837 2.08 19.52 -43.85
N GLN A 838 1.27 19.09 -42.86
CA GLN A 838 0.32 19.91 -42.11
C GLN A 838 0.33 19.47 -40.66
N ILE A 839 0.04 20.37 -39.73
CA ILE A 839 -0.21 20.00 -38.31
C ILE A 839 -1.69 20.00 -38.05
N THR A 840 -2.23 18.80 -37.84
CA THR A 840 -3.65 18.54 -37.58
C THR A 840 -3.83 17.73 -36.30
N ALA A 841 -5.06 17.33 -35.98
CA ALA A 841 -5.32 16.41 -34.86
C ALA A 841 -4.68 15.02 -35.05
N ASP A 842 -4.36 14.65 -36.29
CA ASP A 842 -3.78 13.34 -36.64
C ASP A 842 -2.28 13.23 -36.30
N ASP A 843 -1.64 14.40 -35.98
CA ASP A 843 -0.25 14.45 -35.52
C ASP A 843 -0.10 14.27 -34.00
N ARG A 844 -1.21 14.11 -33.29
CA ARG A 844 -1.17 13.80 -31.86
C ARG A 844 -0.80 12.34 -31.67
N VAL A 845 0.05 12.08 -30.68
CA VAL A 845 0.50 10.74 -30.32
C VAL A 845 0.00 10.31 -28.95
N VAL A 846 -0.20 9.02 -28.81
CA VAL A 846 -0.55 8.40 -27.51
C VAL A 846 0.74 8.12 -26.75
N MET A 847 0.90 8.73 -25.57
CA MET A 847 2.07 8.60 -24.72
C MET A 847 1.70 7.87 -23.43
N GLN A 848 2.29 6.69 -23.17
CA GLN A 848 2.04 5.88 -21.99
C GLN A 848 2.57 6.59 -20.74
N ARG A 849 1.76 6.68 -19.67
CA ARG A 849 2.12 7.28 -18.38
C ARG A 849 2.80 6.28 -17.45
N ASP A 850 2.28 5.05 -17.37
CA ASP A 850 2.84 4.02 -16.50
C ASP A 850 4.20 3.52 -16.99
N PRO A 851 5.14 3.14 -16.11
CA PRO A 851 6.46 2.65 -16.54
C PRO A 851 6.33 1.36 -17.36
N LYS A 852 7.25 1.17 -18.30
CA LYS A 852 7.35 -0.06 -19.11
C LYS A 852 7.81 -1.25 -18.26
N TRP A 853 8.69 -1.00 -17.28
CA TRP A 853 9.11 -1.97 -16.29
C TRP A 853 9.65 -1.27 -15.03
N ILE A 854 9.59 -1.97 -13.91
CA ILE A 854 10.15 -1.57 -12.63
C ILE A 854 11.06 -2.68 -12.09
N GLY A 855 12.13 -2.31 -11.37
CA GLY A 855 13.05 -3.25 -10.76
C GLY A 855 13.61 -2.72 -9.44
N THR A 856 14.01 -3.63 -8.57
CA THR A 856 14.71 -3.29 -7.32
C THR A 856 15.90 -4.21 -7.13
N VAL A 857 17.01 -3.64 -6.69
CA VAL A 857 18.19 -4.37 -6.23
C VAL A 857 18.46 -3.98 -4.79
N GLY A 858 18.29 -4.94 -3.89
CA GLY A 858 18.62 -4.78 -2.47
C GLY A 858 19.89 -5.55 -2.12
N THR A 859 20.74 -4.99 -1.28
CA THR A 859 21.91 -5.68 -0.73
C THR A 859 21.99 -5.47 0.77
N SER A 860 22.44 -6.50 1.51
CA SER A 860 22.67 -6.37 2.93
C SER A 860 23.89 -7.15 3.40
N PHE A 861 24.65 -6.55 4.30
CA PHE A 861 25.84 -7.09 4.91
C PHE A 861 25.64 -7.16 6.42
N ASN A 862 26.00 -8.29 7.03
CA ASN A 862 25.98 -8.46 8.47
C ASN A 862 27.38 -8.92 8.92
N TYR A 863 27.96 -8.25 9.91
CA TYR A 863 29.28 -8.58 10.46
C TYR A 863 29.37 -8.21 11.93
N LYS A 864 29.53 -9.22 12.82
CA LYS A 864 29.77 -9.05 14.27
C LYS A 864 28.84 -8.02 14.95
N GLY A 865 27.54 -8.09 14.68
CA GLY A 865 26.54 -7.15 15.22
C GLY A 865 26.30 -5.93 14.36
N PHE A 866 27.20 -5.55 13.46
CA PHE A 866 26.94 -4.50 12.45
C PHE A 866 26.08 -5.04 11.32
N ASP A 867 25.14 -4.23 10.88
CA ASP A 867 24.35 -4.45 9.69
C ASP A 867 24.37 -3.21 8.77
N LEU A 868 24.55 -3.45 7.49
CA LEU A 868 24.46 -2.43 6.44
C LEU A 868 23.54 -2.94 5.35
N SER A 869 22.55 -2.16 4.97
CA SER A 869 21.67 -2.48 3.84
C SER A 869 21.48 -1.28 2.92
N ALA A 870 21.26 -1.56 1.63
CA ALA A 870 20.95 -0.55 0.63
C ALA A 870 19.96 -1.11 -0.39
N ASP A 871 18.97 -0.28 -0.79
CA ASP A 871 17.95 -0.60 -1.79
C ASP A 871 17.99 0.41 -2.93
N LEU A 872 18.21 -0.07 -4.15
CA LEU A 872 18.17 0.68 -5.40
C LEU A 872 16.88 0.35 -6.14
N TYR A 873 16.07 1.36 -6.43
CA TYR A 873 14.82 1.23 -7.19
C TYR A 873 14.99 1.84 -8.58
N ILE A 874 14.48 1.16 -9.60
CA ILE A 874 14.55 1.54 -11.00
C ILE A 874 13.14 1.55 -11.56
N SER A 875 12.75 2.66 -12.16
CA SER A 875 11.53 2.81 -12.97
C SER A 875 11.95 3.23 -14.36
N HIS A 876 11.55 2.48 -15.38
CA HIS A 876 11.97 2.75 -16.74
C HIS A 876 10.78 2.90 -17.69
N GLY A 877 10.85 3.93 -18.52
CA GLY A 877 9.80 4.31 -19.45
C GLY A 877 8.64 5.00 -18.76
N GLY A 878 7.61 5.29 -19.52
CA GLY A 878 6.50 6.15 -19.10
C GLY A 878 6.77 7.61 -19.40
N THR A 879 5.71 8.39 -19.40
CA THR A 879 5.75 9.84 -19.68
C THR A 879 5.12 10.56 -18.51
N ILE A 880 5.75 11.62 -18.03
CA ILE A 880 5.19 12.57 -17.07
C ILE A 880 4.93 13.91 -17.74
N TYR A 881 3.85 14.57 -17.35
CA TYR A 881 3.56 15.93 -17.74
C TYR A 881 4.04 16.89 -16.66
N ASN A 882 4.94 17.80 -17.05
CA ASN A 882 5.54 18.78 -16.15
C ASN A 882 4.90 20.17 -16.35
N PRO A 883 3.98 20.60 -15.48
CA PRO A 883 3.33 21.88 -15.60
C PRO A 883 4.28 23.08 -15.42
N TYR A 884 5.43 22.91 -14.77
CA TYR A 884 6.44 23.97 -14.68
C TYR A 884 7.00 24.42 -16.03
N LEU A 885 6.88 23.55 -17.05
CA LEU A 885 7.34 23.84 -18.41
C LEU A 885 6.24 24.45 -19.31
N THR A 886 4.98 24.47 -18.86
CA THR A 886 3.83 24.75 -19.73
C THR A 886 2.82 25.73 -19.17
N THR A 887 2.80 25.98 -17.86
CA THR A 887 1.71 26.78 -17.27
C THR A 887 1.90 28.26 -17.51
N PHE A 888 0.82 28.85 -17.95
CA PHE A 888 0.73 30.30 -18.23
C PHE A 888 0.55 31.12 -16.96
N GLU A 889 -0.16 30.63 -15.95
CA GLU A 889 -0.50 31.42 -14.75
C GLU A 889 0.21 30.96 -13.46
N ASN A 890 0.68 29.72 -13.40
CA ASN A 890 1.09 29.06 -12.17
C ASN A 890 2.52 28.53 -12.11
N GLY A 891 3.39 29.05 -12.95
CA GLY A 891 4.81 28.70 -12.82
C GLY A 891 5.49 28.28 -14.10
N GLY A 892 6.61 28.73 -14.29
CA GLY A 892 7.48 28.41 -15.35
C GLY A 892 7.39 29.27 -16.54
N ASP A 893 7.38 30.44 -16.35
CA ASP A 893 6.52 31.21 -17.08
C ASP A 893 7.21 32.11 -18.02
N LEU A 894 7.15 31.69 -19.27
CA LEU A 894 7.58 32.50 -20.41
C LEU A 894 6.71 33.75 -20.60
N THR A 895 5.69 33.98 -19.77
CA THR A 895 4.99 35.28 -19.66
C THR A 895 5.62 36.20 -18.62
N ALA A 896 6.53 35.63 -17.79
CA ALA A 896 7.17 36.37 -16.70
C ALA A 896 6.23 37.08 -15.74
N LYS A 897 5.00 36.53 -15.53
CA LYS A 897 4.07 36.96 -14.48
C LYS A 897 4.42 36.34 -13.15
N ARG A 898 4.88 35.09 -13.17
CA ARG A 898 5.40 34.38 -12.00
C ARG A 898 6.80 33.87 -12.27
N ASN A 899 7.47 33.39 -11.25
CA ASN A 899 8.75 32.72 -11.41
C ASN A 899 8.56 31.28 -11.93
N GLY A 900 9.60 30.66 -12.46
CA GLY A 900 9.57 29.32 -13.01
C GLY A 900 10.93 28.66 -13.12
N ILE A 901 10.96 27.45 -13.68
CA ILE A 901 12.22 26.75 -13.95
C ILE A 901 13.05 27.59 -14.92
N ARG A 902 14.30 27.82 -14.54
CA ARG A 902 15.27 28.52 -15.41
C ARG A 902 15.52 27.70 -16.67
N ARG A 903 15.21 28.28 -17.83
CA ARG A 903 15.35 27.67 -19.15
C ARG A 903 16.16 28.55 -20.09
N ASN A 904 16.81 27.92 -21.04
CA ASN A 904 17.43 28.61 -22.14
C ASN A 904 16.34 28.93 -23.19
N TYR A 905 15.67 30.07 -23.08
CA TYR A 905 14.62 30.49 -24.00
C TYR A 905 15.20 31.18 -25.25
N TRP A 906 14.45 31.08 -26.32
CA TRP A 906 14.82 31.68 -27.60
C TRP A 906 14.72 33.21 -27.54
N THR A 907 15.75 33.88 -28.08
CA THR A 907 15.70 35.30 -28.41
C THR A 907 16.38 35.52 -29.79
N GLN A 908 16.27 36.70 -30.38
CA GLN A 908 16.94 36.99 -31.63
C GLN A 908 18.48 36.86 -31.56
N ASN A 909 19.04 37.03 -30.36
CA ASN A 909 20.50 36.94 -30.12
C ASN A 909 20.91 35.60 -29.45
N ASN A 910 19.95 34.79 -29.07
CA ASN A 910 20.14 33.50 -28.44
C ASN A 910 19.26 32.45 -29.13
N PRO A 911 19.74 31.84 -30.23
CA PRO A 911 18.98 30.84 -30.99
C PRO A 911 18.90 29.51 -30.24
N SER A 912 18.04 29.45 -29.23
CA SER A 912 17.80 28.25 -28.44
C SER A 912 16.78 27.33 -29.10
N ASN A 913 16.94 26.02 -28.84
CA ASN A 913 16.02 24.96 -29.28
C ASN A 913 15.29 24.30 -28.08
N GLU A 914 15.42 24.91 -26.88
CA GLU A 914 14.91 24.34 -25.62
C GLU A 914 13.53 24.92 -25.26
N ALA A 915 13.38 26.24 -25.35
CA ALA A 915 12.14 26.90 -24.98
C ALA A 915 11.82 28.07 -25.97
N PRO A 916 10.52 28.35 -26.25
CA PRO A 916 10.11 29.38 -27.16
C PRO A 916 10.38 30.79 -26.63
N ALA A 917 10.22 31.78 -27.49
CA ALA A 917 10.32 33.19 -27.12
C ALA A 917 9.30 33.52 -26.01
N PRO A 918 9.72 34.18 -24.92
CA PRO A 918 8.80 34.65 -23.89
C PRO A 918 7.87 35.74 -24.40
N ASN A 919 6.63 35.78 -23.92
CA ASN A 919 5.67 36.81 -24.31
C ASN A 919 4.72 37.15 -23.14
N MET A 920 4.63 38.42 -22.76
CA MET A 920 3.88 38.88 -21.58
C MET A 920 2.35 38.73 -21.74
N THR A 921 1.84 38.81 -22.97
CA THR A 921 0.40 38.88 -23.23
C THR A 921 -0.18 37.58 -23.75
N GLN A 922 0.64 36.72 -24.36
CA GLN A 922 0.17 35.52 -25.04
C GLN A 922 1.02 34.31 -24.72
N ALA A 923 0.38 33.22 -24.31
CA ALA A 923 1.07 31.96 -24.20
C ALA A 923 1.47 31.43 -25.58
N PRO A 924 2.67 30.86 -25.73
CA PRO A 924 3.08 30.20 -26.98
C PRO A 924 2.04 29.16 -27.39
N ALA A 925 1.68 29.15 -28.70
CA ALA A 925 0.84 28.10 -29.23
C ALA A 925 1.49 26.71 -29.00
N TYR A 926 0.71 25.69 -28.69
CA TYR A 926 1.18 24.32 -28.42
C TYR A 926 2.13 24.16 -27.24
N ILE A 927 2.10 25.08 -26.28
CA ILE A 927 2.98 25.07 -25.11
C ILE A 927 2.89 23.75 -24.31
N SER A 928 1.75 23.05 -24.35
CA SER A 928 1.56 21.75 -23.73
C SER A 928 2.59 20.71 -24.19
N SER A 929 3.04 20.79 -25.46
CA SER A 929 4.01 19.84 -26.02
C SER A 929 5.37 19.84 -25.32
N LEU A 930 5.74 20.95 -24.67
CA LEU A 930 6.97 21.08 -23.87
C LEU A 930 6.91 20.31 -22.55
N GLY A 931 5.70 19.99 -22.06
CA GLY A 931 5.50 19.41 -20.74
C GLY A 931 5.83 17.93 -20.66
N TYR A 932 5.92 17.23 -21.77
CA TYR A 932 6.07 15.78 -21.76
C TYR A 932 7.55 15.37 -21.63
N GLN A 933 7.88 14.71 -20.53
CA GLN A 933 9.24 14.24 -20.25
C GLN A 933 9.25 12.73 -20.01
N ASP A 934 10.37 12.08 -20.29
CA ASP A 934 10.60 10.66 -19.94
C ASP A 934 10.66 10.54 -18.41
N ALA A 935 9.73 9.75 -17.84
CA ALA A 935 9.60 9.52 -16.40
C ALA A 935 10.57 8.46 -15.85
N SER A 936 11.58 8.07 -16.61
CA SER A 936 12.57 7.10 -16.14
C SER A 936 13.45 7.66 -15.03
N TYR A 937 13.73 6.83 -14.02
CA TYR A 937 14.65 7.20 -12.95
C TYR A 937 15.28 5.99 -12.28
N VAL A 938 16.42 6.25 -11.63
CA VAL A 938 17.09 5.34 -10.69
C VAL A 938 17.24 6.05 -9.37
N ARG A 939 16.80 5.40 -8.27
CA ARG A 939 16.80 6.00 -6.92
C ARG A 939 17.43 5.07 -5.90
N LEU A 940 18.37 5.58 -5.12
CA LEU A 940 18.84 4.96 -3.89
C LEU A 940 17.82 5.26 -2.79
N ARG A 941 16.90 4.29 -2.58
CA ARG A 941 15.75 4.48 -1.68
C ARG A 941 16.17 4.56 -0.24
N ASN A 942 16.91 3.55 0.23
CA ASN A 942 17.34 3.47 1.61
C ASN A 942 18.80 3.00 1.69
N VAL A 943 19.53 3.58 2.61
CA VAL A 943 20.80 3.05 3.11
C VAL A 943 20.68 3.02 4.63
N THR A 944 20.71 1.83 5.22
CA THR A 944 20.60 1.68 6.67
C THR A 944 21.88 1.08 7.20
N PHE A 945 22.45 1.72 8.22
CA PHE A 945 23.55 1.21 9.02
C PHE A 945 23.07 1.00 10.44
N GLY A 946 23.28 -0.20 10.99
CA GLY A 946 22.83 -0.58 12.32
C GLY A 946 23.90 -1.31 13.12
N TYR A 947 23.72 -1.29 14.45
CA TYR A 947 24.54 -2.07 15.37
C TYR A 947 23.65 -2.75 16.42
N ASN A 948 23.73 -4.06 16.46
CA ASN A 948 23.09 -4.92 17.45
C ASN A 948 24.05 -5.18 18.59
N PHE A 949 23.72 -4.71 19.78
CA PHE A 949 24.59 -4.86 20.95
C PHE A 949 24.64 -6.31 21.42
N PRO A 950 25.84 -6.83 21.76
CA PRO A 950 25.98 -8.17 22.30
C PRO A 950 25.18 -8.34 23.59
N ARG A 951 24.49 -9.45 23.73
CA ARG A 951 23.62 -9.75 24.87
C ARG A 951 24.37 -9.69 26.23
N ALA A 952 25.64 -10.06 26.24
CA ALA A 952 26.47 -10.00 27.47
C ALA A 952 26.58 -8.57 28.08
N LEU A 953 26.49 -7.54 27.24
CA LEU A 953 26.50 -6.15 27.68
C LEU A 953 25.13 -5.67 28.17
N ILE A 954 24.09 -6.00 27.45
CA ILE A 954 22.73 -5.44 27.66
C ILE A 954 21.91 -6.22 28.70
N SER A 955 22.27 -7.48 28.99
CA SER A 955 21.55 -8.32 29.98
C SER A 955 21.61 -7.74 31.39
N LYS A 956 22.65 -6.99 31.74
CA LYS A 956 22.78 -6.25 33.02
C LYS A 956 21.68 -5.18 33.18
N ALA A 957 21.14 -4.67 32.08
CA ALA A 957 20.03 -3.71 32.03
C ALA A 957 18.69 -4.39 31.77
N TYR A 958 18.57 -5.70 31.98
CA TYR A 958 17.36 -6.52 31.73
C TYR A 958 16.89 -6.51 30.29
N MET A 959 17.72 -6.07 29.33
CA MET A 959 17.39 -6.06 27.91
C MET A 959 17.71 -7.41 27.25
N GLN A 960 16.81 -7.89 26.40
CA GLN A 960 17.00 -9.07 25.55
C GLN A 960 17.68 -8.70 24.23
N SER A 961 17.34 -7.54 23.66
CA SER A 961 17.97 -6.99 22.47
C SER A 961 18.01 -5.45 22.52
N LEU A 962 19.05 -4.89 21.92
CA LEU A 962 19.24 -3.45 21.72
C LEU A 962 19.88 -3.25 20.34
N ARG A 963 19.22 -2.48 19.47
CA ARG A 963 19.77 -2.06 18.18
C ARG A 963 19.66 -0.55 18.04
N LEU A 964 20.77 0.08 17.69
CA LEU A 964 20.83 1.46 17.20
C LEU A 964 21.01 1.44 15.69
N TYR A 965 20.33 2.33 14.99
CA TYR A 965 20.47 2.40 13.53
C TYR A 965 20.28 3.83 13.01
N MET A 966 20.87 4.07 11.84
CA MET A 966 20.71 5.28 11.04
C MET A 966 20.23 4.86 9.67
N THR A 967 19.23 5.58 9.11
CA THR A 967 18.73 5.37 7.74
C THR A 967 18.78 6.68 6.97
N LEU A 968 19.31 6.61 5.76
CA LEU A 968 19.25 7.66 4.75
C LEU A 968 18.24 7.23 3.68
N SER A 969 17.19 8.02 3.45
CA SER A 969 16.17 7.71 2.45
C SER A 969 16.11 8.76 1.35
N ASN A 970 15.99 8.31 0.10
CA ASN A 970 15.87 9.13 -1.12
C ASN A 970 17.04 10.11 -1.35
N PHE A 971 18.25 9.78 -0.87
CA PHE A 971 19.41 10.69 -0.94
C PHE A 971 19.99 10.88 -2.34
N TRP A 972 19.79 9.94 -3.23
CA TRP A 972 20.25 10.04 -4.59
C TRP A 972 19.17 9.55 -5.58
N THR A 973 18.89 10.39 -6.56
CA THR A 973 17.97 10.09 -7.66
C THR A 973 18.60 10.62 -8.96
N LYS A 974 18.67 9.77 -9.99
CA LYS A 974 19.03 10.17 -11.34
C LYS A 974 17.79 10.11 -12.21
N THR A 975 17.41 11.23 -12.80
CA THR A 975 16.27 11.40 -13.70
C THR A 975 16.48 12.62 -14.60
N ASP A 976 15.84 12.63 -15.76
CA ASP A 976 15.77 13.78 -16.66
C ASP A 976 14.54 14.66 -16.41
N VAL A 977 13.63 14.23 -15.51
CA VAL A 977 12.47 15.03 -15.13
C VAL A 977 12.90 16.25 -14.33
N GLN A 978 12.60 17.43 -14.82
CA GLN A 978 12.88 18.72 -14.13
C GLN A 978 11.83 18.99 -13.05
N ALA A 979 11.94 18.31 -11.90
CA ALA A 979 11.01 18.42 -10.79
C ALA A 979 11.68 18.06 -9.45
N TYR A 980 10.98 18.26 -8.35
CA TYR A 980 11.43 17.81 -7.01
C TYR A 980 11.45 16.29 -6.88
N GLY A 981 10.67 15.57 -7.70
CA GLY A 981 10.65 14.12 -7.77
C GLY A 981 10.07 13.63 -9.09
N PRO A 982 10.55 12.48 -9.62
CA PRO A 982 10.15 11.97 -10.94
C PRO A 982 8.81 11.23 -10.95
N GLU A 983 8.19 10.99 -9.80
CA GLU A 983 6.98 10.16 -9.67
C GLU A 983 5.72 10.96 -9.43
N GLN A 984 5.84 12.07 -8.69
CA GLN A 984 4.71 12.95 -8.41
C GLN A 984 4.45 13.86 -9.59
N THR A 985 3.21 14.30 -9.72
CA THR A 985 2.91 15.41 -10.62
C THR A 985 3.77 16.60 -10.17
N PRO A 986 4.65 17.15 -11.05
CA PRO A 986 5.40 18.34 -10.71
C PRO A 986 4.45 19.47 -10.27
N GLY A 987 4.77 20.11 -9.15
CA GLY A 987 3.89 21.07 -8.49
C GLY A 987 3.13 20.53 -7.27
N ASP A 988 3.06 19.22 -7.09
CA ASP A 988 2.57 18.61 -5.86
C ASP A 988 3.67 18.56 -4.78
N TYR A 989 3.25 18.32 -3.52
CA TYR A 989 4.18 18.24 -2.39
C TYR A 989 5.17 17.07 -2.59
N PRO A 990 6.50 17.36 -2.63
CA PRO A 990 7.51 16.38 -3.04
C PRO A 990 7.85 15.35 -1.97
N GLU A 991 8.37 14.19 -2.39
CA GLU A 991 8.98 13.22 -1.49
C GLU A 991 10.26 13.78 -0.86
N PRO A 992 10.37 13.75 0.49
CA PRO A 992 11.56 14.27 1.15
C PRO A 992 12.75 13.31 1.07
N ARG A 993 13.96 13.87 1.13
CA ARG A 993 15.11 13.18 1.66
C ARG A 993 15.00 13.11 3.17
N THR A 994 15.31 11.96 3.76
CA THR A 994 15.14 11.75 5.19
C THR A 994 16.40 11.17 5.80
N VAL A 995 16.89 11.81 6.87
CA VAL A 995 17.93 11.27 7.78
C VAL A 995 17.24 10.86 9.06
N LEU A 996 17.35 9.59 9.41
CA LEU A 996 16.66 9.00 10.55
C LEU A 996 17.67 8.34 11.50
N PHE A 997 17.49 8.56 12.81
CA PHE A 997 18.18 7.82 13.88
C PHE A 997 17.14 7.06 14.70
N GLY A 998 17.34 5.77 14.86
CA GLY A 998 16.39 4.88 15.51
C GLY A 998 17.01 3.97 16.56
N LEU A 999 16.13 3.54 17.46
CA LEU A 999 16.42 2.65 18.58
C LEU A 999 15.35 1.56 18.67
N ASN A 1000 15.77 0.30 18.71
CA ASN A 1000 14.90 -0.84 19.00
C ASN A 1000 15.39 -1.54 20.27
N VAL A 1001 14.52 -1.67 21.26
CA VAL A 1001 14.81 -2.34 22.55
C VAL A 1001 13.75 -3.41 22.80
N THR A 1002 14.17 -4.57 23.31
CA THR A 1002 13.25 -5.60 23.84
C THR A 1002 13.72 -6.01 25.24
N PHE A 1003 12.76 -6.06 26.18
CA PHE A 1003 12.93 -6.49 27.55
C PHE A 1003 12.35 -7.87 27.79
#